data_dc67431ed32e26ba12385473fe8036d0
#
_entry.id   dc67431ed32e26ba12385473fe8036d0
#
_cell.length_a   1.000
_cell.length_b   1.000
_cell.length_c   1.000
_cell.angle_alpha   90.00
_cell.angle_beta   90.00
_cell.angle_gamma   90.00
#
_symmetry.space_group_name_H-M   'P 1'
#
loop_
_entity.id
_entity.type
_entity.pdbx_description
1 polymer ?
#
loop_
_entity_poly.entity_id
_entity_poly.type
_entity_poly.pdbx_seq_one_letter_code
_entity_poly.pdbx_strand_id
1 'polypeptide(L)'
;MKRINNNLSLFCPRRIGTSLLYIFLGLCYNLSYTKLCEISHKGDPTAMQDNYDSPGFEQAYTYTGSDLGATWTREETRLRLWAPKAVQVRVRLYRSGDPWASDLLEELPMEPDVRGTWRITLPGDRNGVYYTYLVDGREACDPYARTTGVNGRRAMILDLASTNPRGWDTDTDPHGGRPITDAVIYELHLRDLSLSHRSHIRHKGKFLGLTETGTALPDGTPTGLDHIKSLGVTHVQLLPVFDFGSVDESRPDLHQYNWGYDPMNYNVPEGSYSTDPFHGEVRVAEMKQMVKALHGAGLSVVMDVVYNHVYLAEDFCFNRIVPGYFSRPGSNGSACGNDTASERAMVRKYIVDSLCYWAQEYHIDGFRFDLVGLIDTRTIREAMDAVHAAHPNVLFYGEGWSMDTKLTRPDVRLATQGSSGELPGFGFFNDSIRDLLRGSVFYPRVLGYVTGALPDADALRSCFMGVTPWACAPGQSINYVSCHDNHTLFDRLALALPGASREELIRRSRLAAAFCLLSQGVPFFLAGEEMLRSKPRGHGKFDGNSYRSPDSVNALRWGNLEEAEYRQTLQYYRGLIAFRKAHPCLRLQRREEIFAAITPISCANSHTLAFRIRGDGQRLLVIFHADTEDTRFPLPEGRWQLFIDGQRAGTEPLGSFTESLRVSPLSAAVLACPD
;
A
#
# COMPACT_ATOMS: atom_id res chain seq x y z
N MET A 1 -5.00 -56.16 -9.17
CA MET A 1 -5.22 -57.23 -8.19
C MET A 1 -4.95 -56.68 -6.80
N LYS A 2 -5.92 -56.96 -5.88
CA LYS A 2 -5.95 -56.78 -4.40
C LYS A 2 -5.76 -55.35 -3.90
N ARG A 3 -6.80 -54.62 -3.54
CA ARG A 3 -7.71 -54.60 -2.33
C ARG A 3 -6.94 -54.69 -1.02
N ILE A 4 -7.00 -53.67 -0.19
CA ILE A 4 -7.36 -53.74 1.23
C ILE A 4 -8.03 -52.42 1.65
N ASN A 5 -9.08 -52.59 2.43
CA ASN A 5 -10.15 -51.70 2.89
C ASN A 5 -9.78 -50.80 4.08
N ASN A 6 -10.48 -49.68 4.13
CA ASN A 6 -11.21 -49.04 5.23
C ASN A 6 -10.67 -49.11 6.68
N ASN A 7 -10.50 -47.95 7.27
CA ASN A 7 -11.27 -47.61 8.49
C ASN A 7 -11.31 -46.08 8.67
N LEU A 8 -12.55 -45.55 8.62
CA LEU A 8 -12.91 -44.22 9.09
C LEU A 8 -13.05 -44.24 10.60
N SER A 9 -12.40 -43.35 11.30
CA SER A 9 -12.88 -42.91 12.60
C SER A 9 -12.66 -41.40 12.74
N LEU A 10 -13.74 -40.73 13.02
CA LEU A 10 -13.95 -39.33 13.35
C LEU A 10 -12.87 -38.77 14.28
N PHE A 11 -12.20 -37.67 13.84
CA PHE A 11 -11.64 -36.69 14.76
C PHE A 11 -11.87 -35.27 14.21
N CYS A 12 -12.51 -34.47 15.03
CA CYS A 12 -12.75 -33.05 14.85
C CYS A 12 -11.40 -32.28 14.75
N PRO A 13 -11.13 -31.45 13.72
CA PRO A 13 -9.90 -30.68 13.70
C PRO A 13 -10.08 -29.39 14.49
N ARG A 14 -9.35 -29.29 15.59
CA ARG A 14 -9.02 -28.00 16.23
C ARG A 14 -8.25 -27.16 15.25
N ARG A 15 -8.56 -25.84 15.28
CA ARG A 15 -7.93 -24.72 14.56
C ARG A 15 -6.42 -24.93 14.33
N ILE A 16 -6.05 -25.13 13.07
CA ILE A 16 -4.67 -24.97 12.61
C ILE A 16 -4.63 -23.65 11.84
N GLY A 17 -3.74 -22.77 12.25
CA GLY A 17 -3.62 -21.42 11.73
C GLY A 17 -3.30 -21.38 10.24
N THR A 18 -3.73 -20.31 9.61
CA THR A 18 -3.69 -19.98 8.18
C THR A 18 -2.27 -19.83 7.58
N SER A 19 -1.21 -20.17 8.31
CA SER A 19 0.19 -19.90 7.95
C SER A 19 0.81 -20.82 6.89
N LEU A 20 0.16 -21.90 6.49
CA LEU A 20 0.79 -22.91 5.62
C LEU A 20 0.54 -22.76 4.11
N LEU A 21 -0.26 -21.77 3.69
CA LEU A 21 -0.73 -21.71 2.29
C LEU A 21 -0.02 -20.70 1.40
N TYR A 22 0.69 -19.72 1.97
CA TYR A 22 1.52 -18.81 1.17
C TYR A 22 2.68 -19.53 0.45
N ILE A 23 3.11 -20.68 0.97
CA ILE A 23 4.26 -21.43 0.45
C ILE A 23 3.95 -22.15 -0.87
N PHE A 24 2.71 -22.52 -1.17
CA PHE A 24 2.42 -23.38 -2.33
C PHE A 24 2.16 -22.62 -3.64
N LEU A 25 1.82 -21.36 -3.63
CA LEU A 25 1.57 -20.58 -4.86
C LEU A 25 2.82 -19.88 -5.42
N GLY A 26 3.83 -19.61 -4.58
CA GLY A 26 5.14 -19.13 -5.03
C GLY A 26 6.01 -20.21 -5.67
N LEU A 27 5.84 -21.47 -5.31
CA LEU A 27 6.67 -22.58 -5.76
C LEU A 27 6.41 -23.05 -7.20
N CYS A 28 5.25 -22.79 -7.77
CA CYS A 28 4.94 -23.22 -9.15
C CYS A 28 5.48 -22.32 -10.25
N TYR A 29 5.97 -21.11 -9.96
CA TYR A 29 6.50 -20.19 -10.98
C TYR A 29 8.02 -20.00 -10.94
N ASN A 30 8.71 -20.38 -9.86
CA ASN A 30 10.16 -20.24 -9.75
C ASN A 30 10.96 -21.44 -10.32
N LEU A 31 10.31 -22.50 -10.79
CA LEU A 31 10.98 -23.71 -11.30
C LEU A 31 11.67 -23.54 -12.67
N SER A 32 11.52 -22.39 -13.32
CA SER A 32 12.17 -22.12 -14.63
C SER A 32 13.52 -21.39 -14.52
N TYR A 33 13.80 -20.73 -13.40
CA TYR A 33 15.04 -19.96 -13.21
C TYR A 33 16.08 -20.64 -12.31
N THR A 34 15.68 -21.58 -11.46
CA THR A 34 16.59 -22.27 -10.51
C THR A 34 17.50 -23.33 -11.13
N LYS A 35 17.34 -23.67 -12.40
CA LYS A 35 18.21 -24.67 -13.06
C LYS A 35 19.48 -24.11 -13.72
N LEU A 36 19.71 -22.81 -13.68
CA LEU A 36 20.90 -22.17 -14.26
C LEU A 36 21.90 -21.61 -13.23
N CYS A 37 21.58 -21.62 -11.94
CA CYS A 37 22.44 -21.08 -10.87
C CYS A 37 23.09 -22.12 -9.95
N GLU A 38 23.03 -23.42 -10.25
CA GLU A 38 23.72 -24.46 -9.44
C GLU A 38 25.17 -24.74 -9.79
N ILE A 39 25.86 -23.84 -10.49
CA ILE A 39 27.31 -23.98 -10.74
C ILE A 39 28.05 -22.79 -10.14
N SER A 40 28.80 -23.13 -9.10
CA SER A 40 29.81 -22.36 -8.37
C SER A 40 29.34 -21.48 -7.21
N HIS A 41 29.62 -21.93 -6.02
CA HIS A 41 30.64 -21.44 -5.07
C HIS A 41 30.55 -22.28 -3.82
N LYS A 42 31.44 -23.26 -3.70
CA LYS A 42 31.83 -23.79 -2.40
C LYS A 42 32.71 -22.73 -1.74
N GLY A 43 32.10 -21.76 -1.09
CA GLY A 43 32.76 -20.92 -0.11
C GLY A 43 33.08 -21.74 1.12
N ASP A 44 34.23 -21.54 1.68
CA ASP A 44 34.73 -22.18 2.91
C ASP A 44 33.73 -22.00 4.06
N PRO A 45 33.21 -23.08 4.70
CA PRO A 45 32.22 -22.99 5.78
C PRO A 45 32.80 -22.48 7.11
N THR A 46 34.06 -22.10 7.18
CA THR A 46 34.77 -21.73 8.42
C THR A 46 34.99 -20.22 8.62
N ALA A 47 34.43 -19.35 7.76
CA ALA A 47 34.34 -17.93 8.10
C ALA A 47 33.42 -17.78 9.33
N MET A 48 33.93 -17.38 10.47
CA MET A 48 33.17 -17.06 11.68
C MET A 48 32.07 -16.06 11.27
N GLN A 49 30.84 -16.53 11.23
CA GLN A 49 29.68 -15.69 10.94
C GLN A 49 29.63 -14.64 12.06
N ASP A 50 29.85 -13.38 11.74
CA ASP A 50 29.77 -12.28 12.70
C ASP A 50 28.44 -12.33 13.43
N ASN A 51 28.48 -12.37 14.75
CA ASN A 51 27.28 -12.37 15.58
C ASN A 51 26.70 -10.95 15.65
N TYR A 52 26.04 -10.52 14.58
CA TYR A 52 25.40 -9.22 14.48
C TYR A 52 24.29 -9.01 15.51
N ASP A 53 23.71 -10.07 16.04
CA ASP A 53 22.65 -10.03 17.03
C ASP A 53 23.17 -9.97 18.47
N SER A 54 24.50 -9.88 18.65
CA SER A 54 25.10 -9.74 19.96
C SER A 54 24.96 -8.31 20.51
N PRO A 55 24.65 -8.15 21.80
CA PRO A 55 24.66 -6.82 22.47
C PRO A 55 25.98 -6.08 22.33
N GLY A 56 27.09 -6.79 22.28
CA GLY A 56 28.43 -6.21 22.11
C GLY A 56 28.63 -5.55 20.75
N PHE A 57 28.08 -6.14 19.68
CA PHE A 57 28.13 -5.54 18.36
C PHE A 57 27.28 -4.26 18.29
N GLU A 58 26.04 -4.29 18.76
CA GLU A 58 25.19 -3.10 18.80
C GLU A 58 25.81 -1.99 19.66
N GLN A 59 26.32 -2.31 20.83
CA GLN A 59 26.99 -1.34 21.71
C GLN A 59 28.20 -0.69 21.03
N ALA A 60 29.01 -1.45 20.30
CA ALA A 60 30.20 -0.96 19.63
C ALA A 60 29.92 -0.10 18.40
N TYR A 61 28.91 -0.47 17.61
CA TYR A 61 28.75 0.02 16.24
C TYR A 61 27.45 0.77 15.96
N THR A 62 26.52 0.89 16.92
CA THR A 62 25.32 1.71 16.70
C THR A 62 25.71 3.17 16.57
N TYR A 63 25.44 3.75 15.40
CA TYR A 63 25.66 5.16 15.11
C TYR A 63 24.31 5.92 15.16
N THR A 64 24.26 6.98 15.98
CA THR A 64 23.02 7.74 16.22
C THR A 64 23.03 9.12 15.55
N GLY A 65 24.10 9.49 14.83
CA GLY A 65 24.17 10.75 14.10
C GLY A 65 23.19 10.78 12.93
N SER A 66 22.86 12.00 12.47
CA SER A 66 21.92 12.25 11.38
C SER A 66 22.58 12.56 10.04
N ASP A 67 23.92 12.36 9.92
CA ASP A 67 24.73 12.77 8.79
C ASP A 67 25.25 11.60 7.93
N LEU A 68 24.57 10.44 7.96
CA LEU A 68 24.84 9.35 7.01
C LEU A 68 24.41 9.77 5.59
N GLY A 69 25.21 9.39 4.61
CA GLY A 69 25.04 9.80 3.21
C GLY A 69 25.79 11.08 2.86
N ALA A 70 25.28 11.83 1.89
CA ALA A 70 25.86 13.09 1.43
C ALA A 70 25.18 14.30 2.08
N THR A 71 26.00 15.21 2.63
CA THR A 71 25.57 16.54 3.06
C THR A 71 26.30 17.57 2.21
N TRP A 72 25.55 18.24 1.36
CA TRP A 72 26.06 19.21 0.39
C TRP A 72 25.92 20.65 0.88
N THR A 73 26.96 21.46 0.60
CA THR A 73 26.92 22.93 0.54
C THR A 73 27.72 23.39 -0.68
N ARG A 74 27.67 24.67 -1.02
CA ARG A 74 28.49 25.23 -2.13
C ARG A 74 29.99 25.19 -1.84
N GLU A 75 30.38 25.20 -0.57
CA GLU A 75 31.77 25.23 -0.13
C GLU A 75 32.37 23.83 -0.06
N GLU A 76 31.56 22.84 0.33
CA GLU A 76 32.02 21.47 0.53
C GLU A 76 30.87 20.46 0.51
N THR A 77 31.20 19.21 0.23
CA THR A 77 30.31 18.06 0.43
C THR A 77 30.93 17.11 1.45
N ARG A 78 30.19 16.75 2.49
CA ARG A 78 30.59 15.74 3.46
C ARG A 78 29.88 14.43 3.12
N LEU A 79 30.66 13.34 3.06
CA LEU A 79 30.12 11.98 2.90
C LEU A 79 30.42 11.18 4.14
N ARG A 80 29.43 10.46 4.66
CA ARG A 80 29.57 9.52 5.78
C ARG A 80 28.90 8.20 5.46
N LEU A 81 29.67 7.12 5.62
CA LEU A 81 29.22 5.75 5.40
C LEU A 81 29.36 4.93 6.69
N TRP A 82 28.38 4.10 7.02
CA TRP A 82 28.49 3.10 8.07
C TRP A 82 28.96 1.77 7.48
N ALA A 83 30.20 1.39 7.81
CA ALA A 83 30.87 0.18 7.34
C ALA A 83 31.78 -0.38 8.45
N PRO A 84 31.21 -0.93 9.56
CA PRO A 84 31.93 -1.20 10.80
C PRO A 84 33.02 -2.29 10.72
N LYS A 85 32.94 -3.13 9.67
CA LYS A 85 33.89 -4.22 9.45
C LYS A 85 34.86 -3.97 8.30
N ALA A 86 34.71 -2.84 7.60
CA ALA A 86 35.57 -2.51 6.48
C ALA A 86 37.02 -2.25 6.93
N VAL A 87 37.96 -2.72 6.14
CA VAL A 87 39.38 -2.45 6.29
C VAL A 87 39.78 -1.22 5.48
N GLN A 88 39.12 -1.01 4.34
CA GLN A 88 39.34 0.12 3.45
C GLN A 88 38.06 0.58 2.85
N VAL A 89 37.82 1.90 2.85
CA VAL A 89 36.73 2.54 2.13
C VAL A 89 37.26 3.66 1.26
N ARG A 90 36.80 3.72 0.02
CA ARG A 90 37.08 4.79 -0.93
C ARG A 90 35.78 5.31 -1.52
N VAL A 91 35.74 6.57 -1.90
CA VAL A 91 34.65 7.13 -2.73
C VAL A 91 35.14 7.28 -4.16
N ARG A 92 34.29 6.92 -5.12
CA ARG A 92 34.47 7.14 -6.55
C ARG A 92 33.52 8.21 -7.02
N LEU A 93 34.04 9.24 -7.68
CA LEU A 93 33.25 10.33 -8.23
C LEU A 93 33.17 10.20 -9.75
N TYR A 94 31.97 10.41 -10.30
CA TYR A 94 31.69 10.26 -11.72
C TYR A 94 31.02 11.50 -12.28
N ARG A 95 31.16 11.71 -13.58
CA ARG A 95 30.56 12.85 -14.29
C ARG A 95 29.05 12.65 -14.54
N SER A 96 28.63 11.40 -14.77
CA SER A 96 27.24 11.07 -15.11
C SER A 96 26.67 9.93 -14.27
N GLY A 97 25.34 9.81 -14.26
CA GLY A 97 24.60 8.72 -13.62
C GLY A 97 24.54 7.43 -14.45
N ASP A 98 25.16 7.40 -15.63
CA ASP A 98 25.22 6.22 -16.49
C ASP A 98 26.27 5.22 -15.97
N PRO A 99 25.89 4.05 -15.44
CA PRO A 99 26.83 3.09 -14.87
C PRO A 99 27.77 2.45 -15.91
N TRP A 100 27.47 2.56 -17.19
CA TRP A 100 28.30 2.04 -18.30
C TRP A 100 29.26 3.08 -18.86
N ALA A 101 29.14 4.35 -18.46
CA ALA A 101 30.03 5.41 -18.90
C ALA A 101 31.42 5.28 -18.24
N SER A 102 32.47 5.41 -19.05
CA SER A 102 33.87 5.47 -18.59
C SER A 102 34.24 6.91 -18.23
N ASP A 103 33.63 7.46 -17.16
CA ASP A 103 33.66 8.86 -16.83
C ASP A 103 34.05 9.13 -15.36
N LEU A 104 34.84 8.22 -14.78
CA LEU A 104 35.43 8.39 -13.44
C LEU A 104 36.26 9.68 -13.38
N LEU A 105 35.93 10.52 -12.44
CA LEU A 105 36.65 11.79 -12.18
C LEU A 105 37.75 11.61 -11.16
N GLU A 106 37.43 11.04 -10.00
CA GLU A 106 38.31 10.89 -8.86
C GLU A 106 38.01 9.60 -8.12
N GLU A 107 39.03 9.01 -7.47
CA GLU A 107 38.88 7.95 -6.50
C GLU A 107 39.69 8.32 -5.25
N LEU A 108 39.03 8.58 -4.13
CA LEU A 108 39.62 9.16 -2.94
C LEU A 108 39.44 8.22 -1.72
N PRO A 109 40.44 8.08 -0.82
CA PRO A 109 40.31 7.32 0.39
C PRO A 109 39.42 8.05 1.40
N MET A 110 38.61 7.30 2.15
CA MET A 110 37.85 7.80 3.28
C MET A 110 38.60 7.49 4.57
N GLU A 111 38.35 8.28 5.60
CA GLU A 111 38.95 8.13 6.93
C GLU A 111 37.99 7.38 7.87
N PRO A 112 38.47 6.38 8.65
CA PRO A 112 37.66 5.76 9.67
C PRO A 112 37.29 6.76 10.76
N ASP A 113 36.08 6.64 11.31
CA ASP A 113 35.56 7.50 12.35
C ASP A 113 34.75 6.70 13.39
N VAL A 114 34.06 7.36 14.29
CA VAL A 114 33.34 6.77 15.43
C VAL A 114 32.31 5.71 15.00
N ARG A 115 32.12 4.70 15.83
CA ARG A 115 31.05 3.69 15.67
C ARG A 115 31.09 2.92 14.34
N GLY A 116 32.28 2.75 13.76
CA GLY A 116 32.44 2.05 12.49
C GLY A 116 31.95 2.84 11.27
N THR A 117 31.85 4.16 11.39
CA THR A 117 31.62 5.04 10.24
C THR A 117 32.95 5.41 9.57
N TRP A 118 32.84 5.82 8.31
CA TRP A 118 33.89 6.35 7.46
C TRP A 118 33.46 7.69 6.91
N ARG A 119 34.35 8.65 6.80
CA ARG A 119 34.03 10.00 6.36
C ARG A 119 35.06 10.57 5.37
N ILE A 120 34.60 11.53 4.56
CA ILE A 120 35.46 12.39 3.76
C ILE A 120 34.75 13.75 3.57
N THR A 121 35.55 14.80 3.46
CA THR A 121 35.07 16.13 3.02
C THR A 121 35.66 16.45 1.65
N LEU A 122 34.80 16.71 0.69
CA LEU A 122 35.14 17.08 -0.69
C LEU A 122 35.03 18.61 -0.82
N PRO A 123 36.11 19.34 -1.09
CA PRO A 123 36.05 20.79 -1.22
C PRO A 123 35.36 21.24 -2.50
N GLY A 124 34.76 22.43 -2.45
CA GLY A 124 34.06 23.07 -3.55
C GLY A 124 32.68 22.52 -3.81
N ASP A 125 32.00 23.15 -4.77
CA ASP A 125 30.67 22.75 -5.19
C ASP A 125 30.71 21.44 -5.97
N ARG A 126 30.07 20.42 -5.40
CA ARG A 126 29.93 19.09 -6.02
C ARG A 126 28.50 18.78 -6.43
N ASN A 127 27.60 19.74 -6.45
CA ASN A 127 26.25 19.54 -6.93
C ASN A 127 26.24 18.96 -8.36
N GLY A 128 25.49 17.90 -8.59
CA GLY A 128 25.45 17.22 -9.89
C GLY A 128 26.50 16.12 -10.09
N VAL A 129 27.45 15.96 -9.17
CA VAL A 129 28.47 14.89 -9.24
C VAL A 129 27.86 13.58 -8.75
N TYR A 130 28.07 12.51 -9.52
CA TYR A 130 27.66 11.17 -9.11
C TYR A 130 28.78 10.44 -8.35
N TYR A 131 28.38 9.51 -7.49
CA TYR A 131 29.34 8.78 -6.68
C TYR A 131 28.90 7.37 -6.30
N THR A 132 29.89 6.54 -5.97
CA THR A 132 29.73 5.23 -5.31
C THR A 132 30.77 5.07 -4.23
N TYR A 133 30.56 4.09 -3.34
CA TYR A 133 31.59 3.65 -2.39
C TYR A 133 32.26 2.37 -2.87
N LEU A 134 33.56 2.28 -2.68
CA LEU A 134 34.34 1.05 -2.86
C LEU A 134 34.78 0.57 -1.47
N VAL A 135 34.10 -0.48 -0.96
CA VAL A 135 34.32 -1.05 0.37
C VAL A 135 35.00 -2.40 0.23
N ASP A 136 36.26 -2.52 0.66
CA ASP A 136 37.07 -3.74 0.55
C ASP A 136 37.04 -4.36 -0.87
N GLY A 137 37.12 -3.50 -1.90
CA GLY A 137 37.09 -3.89 -3.31
C GLY A 137 35.69 -4.14 -3.90
N ARG A 138 34.61 -3.99 -3.13
CA ARG A 138 33.22 -4.08 -3.60
C ARG A 138 32.63 -2.71 -3.81
N GLU A 139 32.17 -2.42 -5.00
CA GLU A 139 31.52 -1.15 -5.30
C GLU A 139 30.03 -1.22 -4.93
N ALA A 140 29.52 -0.19 -4.27
CA ALA A 140 28.13 -0.08 -3.84
C ALA A 140 27.60 1.35 -4.00
N CYS A 141 26.31 1.49 -4.31
CA CYS A 141 25.59 2.74 -4.16
C CYS A 141 25.53 3.13 -2.67
N ASP A 142 25.26 4.41 -2.39
CA ASP A 142 25.04 4.86 -1.02
C ASP A 142 23.65 4.44 -0.52
N PRO A 143 23.54 3.72 0.60
CA PRO A 143 22.23 3.42 1.21
C PRO A 143 21.40 4.66 1.51
N TYR A 144 22.05 5.78 1.81
CA TYR A 144 21.42 7.07 2.11
C TYR A 144 21.36 8.00 0.89
N ALA A 145 21.57 7.49 -0.34
CA ALA A 145 21.36 8.27 -1.56
C ALA A 145 19.97 8.92 -1.58
N ARG A 146 19.89 10.21 -1.93
CA ARG A 146 18.63 10.95 -2.07
C ARG A 146 18.14 10.97 -3.49
N THR A 147 19.03 10.72 -4.42
CA THR A 147 18.75 10.45 -5.82
C THR A 147 19.90 9.69 -6.45
N THR A 148 19.62 9.09 -7.60
CA THR A 148 20.57 8.29 -8.36
C THR A 148 20.47 8.63 -9.84
N GLY A 149 21.47 8.22 -10.61
CA GLY A 149 21.34 8.09 -12.06
C GLY A 149 20.53 6.85 -12.45
N VAL A 150 20.52 6.58 -13.73
CA VAL A 150 19.74 5.49 -14.34
C VAL A 150 20.02 4.13 -13.69
N ASN A 151 18.94 3.38 -13.46
CA ASN A 151 18.96 2.05 -12.82
C ASN A 151 19.52 2.03 -11.39
N GLY A 152 19.50 3.13 -10.66
CA GLY A 152 19.81 3.18 -9.23
C GLY A 152 21.26 2.86 -8.85
N ARG A 153 22.23 2.87 -9.78
CA ARG A 153 23.58 2.36 -9.56
C ARG A 153 24.57 3.36 -8.99
N ARG A 154 24.43 4.64 -9.32
CA ARG A 154 25.29 5.73 -8.86
C ARG A 154 24.46 6.75 -8.13
N ALA A 155 24.77 7.02 -6.87
CA ALA A 155 24.18 8.11 -6.10
C ALA A 155 24.63 9.47 -6.69
N MET A 156 23.83 10.50 -6.51
CA MET A 156 24.13 11.86 -6.94
C MET A 156 24.19 12.82 -5.74
N ILE A 157 25.18 13.65 -5.68
CA ILE A 157 25.26 14.79 -4.76
C ILE A 157 24.32 15.87 -5.29
N LEU A 158 23.30 16.25 -4.51
CA LEU A 158 22.23 17.11 -4.97
C LEU A 158 21.89 18.19 -3.93
N ASP A 159 21.78 19.43 -4.41
CA ASP A 159 21.05 20.49 -3.73
C ASP A 159 19.54 20.18 -3.82
N LEU A 160 19.00 19.50 -2.79
CA LEU A 160 17.59 19.13 -2.77
C LEU A 160 16.65 20.33 -2.84
N ALA A 161 17.05 21.49 -2.29
CA ALA A 161 16.22 22.68 -2.32
C ALA A 161 16.04 23.23 -3.74
N SER A 162 17.02 23.01 -4.63
CA SER A 162 16.92 23.41 -6.03
C SER A 162 15.83 22.67 -6.83
N THR A 163 15.35 21.54 -6.31
CA THR A 163 14.29 20.73 -6.93
C THR A 163 12.89 21.09 -6.46
N ASN A 164 12.76 22.04 -5.51
CA ASN A 164 11.47 22.42 -4.95
C ASN A 164 10.61 23.15 -5.96
N PRO A 165 9.37 22.73 -6.23
CA PRO A 165 8.46 23.48 -7.05
C PRO A 165 8.06 24.79 -6.36
N ARG A 166 7.69 25.80 -7.15
CA ARG A 166 7.28 27.11 -6.61
C ARG A 166 6.22 26.96 -5.51
N GLY A 167 6.46 27.55 -4.32
CA GLY A 167 5.58 27.52 -3.17
C GLY A 167 5.58 26.16 -2.44
N TRP A 168 6.68 25.40 -2.53
CA TRP A 168 6.87 24.17 -1.78
C TRP A 168 6.89 24.40 -0.28
N ASP A 169 7.54 25.48 0.18
CA ASP A 169 7.67 25.81 1.61
C ASP A 169 6.32 26.08 2.31
N THR A 170 5.27 26.34 1.54
CA THR A 170 3.92 26.59 2.05
C THR A 170 2.94 25.45 1.72
N ASP A 171 3.44 24.38 1.14
CA ASP A 171 2.65 23.20 0.83
C ASP A 171 2.38 22.41 2.12
N THR A 172 1.14 21.96 2.30
CA THR A 172 0.70 21.28 3.53
C THR A 172 -0.33 20.21 3.20
N ASP A 173 -0.42 19.21 4.07
CA ASP A 173 -1.46 18.18 4.03
C ASP A 173 -2.87 18.81 4.07
N PRO A 174 -3.70 18.62 3.03
CA PRO A 174 -5.05 19.17 2.97
C PRO A 174 -6.00 18.56 4.00
N HIS A 175 -5.66 17.42 4.59
CA HIS A 175 -6.45 16.73 5.62
C HIS A 175 -5.76 16.66 6.97
N GLY A 176 -4.64 17.34 7.14
CA GLY A 176 -3.89 17.38 8.39
C GLY A 176 -4.75 17.77 9.61
N GLY A 177 -4.54 17.05 10.73
CA GLY A 177 -5.28 17.26 11.98
C GLY A 177 -6.68 16.64 12.03
N ARG A 178 -7.13 15.94 10.99
CA ARG A 178 -8.38 15.18 11.01
C ARG A 178 -8.15 13.75 11.53
N PRO A 179 -9.14 13.15 12.21
CA PRO A 179 -9.06 11.76 12.62
C PRO A 179 -8.87 10.83 11.41
N ILE A 180 -8.10 9.75 11.58
CA ILE A 180 -7.92 8.74 10.53
C ILE A 180 -9.24 8.15 10.02
N THR A 181 -10.28 8.07 10.86
CA THR A 181 -11.63 7.60 10.47
C THR A 181 -12.33 8.50 9.47
N ASP A 182 -11.84 9.75 9.27
CA ASP A 182 -12.29 10.66 8.21
C ASP A 182 -11.70 10.34 6.85
N ALA A 183 -10.61 9.55 6.82
CA ALA A 183 -9.98 9.16 5.58
C ALA A 183 -10.87 8.23 4.74
N VAL A 184 -10.82 8.44 3.43
CA VAL A 184 -11.30 7.53 2.38
C VAL A 184 -10.14 7.37 1.41
N ILE A 185 -9.54 6.17 1.38
CA ILE A 185 -8.28 5.91 0.69
C ILE A 185 -8.54 5.30 -0.67
N TYR A 186 -7.91 5.84 -1.70
CA TYR A 186 -7.95 5.39 -3.09
C TYR A 186 -6.58 4.86 -3.49
N GLU A 187 -6.46 3.56 -3.70
CA GLU A 187 -5.21 2.90 -4.08
C GLU A 187 -4.96 3.04 -5.58
N LEU A 188 -3.80 3.54 -5.96
CA LEU A 188 -3.48 3.89 -7.32
C LEU A 188 -2.08 3.43 -7.73
N HIS A 189 -1.97 2.73 -8.87
CA HIS A 189 -0.72 2.58 -9.59
C HIS A 189 -0.59 3.70 -10.63
N LEU A 190 0.51 4.45 -10.57
CA LEU A 190 0.74 5.66 -11.38
C LEU A 190 0.64 5.39 -12.89
N ARG A 191 1.20 4.26 -13.34
CA ARG A 191 1.17 3.87 -14.73
C ARG A 191 -0.24 3.47 -15.19
N ASP A 192 -1.00 2.74 -14.36
CA ASP A 192 -2.36 2.29 -14.68
C ASP A 192 -3.31 3.45 -14.97
N LEU A 193 -3.16 4.55 -14.23
CA LEU A 193 -3.98 5.75 -14.39
C LEU A 193 -3.91 6.33 -15.79
N SER A 194 -2.69 6.43 -16.34
CA SER A 194 -2.42 7.30 -17.48
C SER A 194 -2.24 6.58 -18.81
N LEU A 195 -1.87 5.28 -18.80
CA LEU A 195 -1.45 4.54 -20.01
C LEU A 195 -2.52 4.43 -21.09
N SER A 196 -3.80 4.34 -20.73
CA SER A 196 -4.88 4.35 -21.72
C SER A 196 -4.83 5.64 -22.55
N HIS A 197 -4.96 5.53 -23.89
CA HIS A 197 -5.08 6.70 -24.76
C HIS A 197 -6.32 7.54 -24.42
N ARG A 198 -7.37 6.91 -23.90
CA ARG A 198 -8.61 7.56 -23.46
C ARG A 198 -8.46 8.34 -22.15
N SER A 199 -7.32 8.25 -21.46
CA SER A 199 -7.06 9.10 -20.29
C SER A 199 -6.85 10.57 -20.67
N HIS A 200 -6.46 10.83 -21.92
CA HIS A 200 -6.03 12.13 -22.43
C HIS A 200 -4.88 12.79 -21.64
N ILE A 201 -4.25 12.06 -20.72
CA ILE A 201 -3.02 12.47 -20.01
C ILE A 201 -1.87 12.42 -21.01
N ARG A 202 -1.01 13.43 -21.03
CA ARG A 202 0.15 13.54 -21.91
C ARG A 202 1.34 12.73 -21.41
N HIS A 203 1.69 12.89 -20.12
CA HIS A 203 2.83 12.21 -19.50
C HIS A 203 2.46 10.82 -19.03
N LYS A 204 2.40 9.88 -19.97
CA LYS A 204 2.00 8.49 -19.76
C LYS A 204 2.96 7.74 -18.85
N GLY A 205 2.46 7.19 -17.74
CA GLY A 205 3.25 6.42 -16.78
C GLY A 205 4.31 7.21 -16.02
N LYS A 206 4.17 8.54 -15.93
CA LYS A 206 5.13 9.44 -15.31
C LYS A 206 4.53 10.20 -14.13
N PHE A 207 5.37 10.65 -13.18
CA PHE A 207 4.95 11.51 -12.07
C PHE A 207 4.13 12.70 -12.55
N LEU A 208 4.58 13.33 -13.62
CA LEU A 208 3.90 14.49 -14.21
C LEU A 208 2.49 14.17 -14.73
N GLY A 209 2.15 12.90 -14.98
CA GLY A 209 0.79 12.50 -15.36
C GLY A 209 -0.26 12.84 -14.31
N LEU A 210 0.12 12.89 -13.03
CA LEU A 210 -0.75 13.30 -11.91
C LEU A 210 -0.76 14.81 -11.66
N THR A 211 -0.02 15.60 -12.43
CA THR A 211 -0.08 17.08 -12.37
C THR A 211 -1.04 17.67 -13.40
N GLU A 212 -1.49 16.86 -14.36
CA GLU A 212 -2.32 17.32 -15.47
C GLU A 212 -3.79 17.44 -15.04
N THR A 213 -4.37 18.63 -15.25
CA THR A 213 -5.78 18.94 -15.01
C THR A 213 -6.51 19.20 -16.34
N GLY A 214 -7.84 19.17 -16.33
CA GLY A 214 -8.66 19.39 -17.51
C GLY A 214 -8.69 18.20 -18.48
N THR A 215 -8.16 17.04 -18.09
CA THR A 215 -8.24 15.83 -18.90
C THR A 215 -9.64 15.22 -18.79
N ALA A 216 -10.28 14.92 -19.93
CA ALA A 216 -11.63 14.44 -19.98
C ALA A 216 -11.91 13.58 -21.22
N LEU A 217 -12.92 12.73 -21.15
CA LEU A 217 -13.52 12.07 -22.31
C LEU A 217 -14.24 13.07 -23.20
N PRO A 218 -14.59 12.70 -24.45
CA PRO A 218 -15.28 13.60 -25.39
C PRO A 218 -16.59 14.19 -24.87
N ASP A 219 -17.28 13.50 -23.97
CA ASP A 219 -18.53 13.95 -23.34
C ASP A 219 -18.29 14.87 -22.11
N GLY A 220 -17.04 15.22 -21.81
CA GLY A 220 -16.67 16.05 -20.66
C GLY A 220 -16.49 15.28 -19.35
N THR A 221 -16.64 13.95 -19.34
CA THR A 221 -16.40 13.14 -18.14
C THR A 221 -14.92 13.21 -17.76
N PRO A 222 -14.56 13.67 -16.54
CA PRO A 222 -13.16 13.88 -16.15
C PRO A 222 -12.39 12.55 -16.05
N THR A 223 -11.09 12.60 -16.40
CA THR A 223 -10.13 11.52 -16.26
C THR A 223 -8.96 11.97 -15.38
N GLY A 224 -8.03 11.09 -15.06
CA GLY A 224 -6.82 11.44 -14.32
C GLY A 224 -7.09 12.07 -12.95
N LEU A 225 -6.35 13.13 -12.63
CA LEU A 225 -6.44 13.83 -11.35
C LEU A 225 -7.84 14.40 -11.07
N ASP A 226 -8.48 14.98 -12.08
CA ASP A 226 -9.82 15.56 -11.93
C ASP A 226 -10.89 14.50 -11.65
N HIS A 227 -10.73 13.28 -12.18
CA HIS A 227 -11.58 12.15 -11.82
C HIS A 227 -11.43 11.81 -10.34
N ILE A 228 -10.19 11.63 -9.84
CA ILE A 228 -9.91 11.30 -8.44
C ILE A 228 -10.50 12.37 -7.52
N LYS A 229 -10.26 13.65 -7.81
CA LYS A 229 -10.85 14.78 -7.09
C LYS A 229 -12.37 14.69 -7.04
N SER A 230 -13.00 14.34 -8.18
CA SER A 230 -14.46 14.28 -8.32
C SER A 230 -15.11 13.11 -7.57
N LEU A 231 -14.34 12.08 -7.18
CA LEU A 231 -14.82 10.99 -6.33
C LEU A 231 -15.13 11.45 -4.90
N GLY A 232 -14.43 12.48 -4.43
CA GLY A 232 -14.54 12.94 -3.06
C GLY A 232 -13.70 12.12 -2.07
N VAL A 233 -12.79 11.28 -2.53
CA VAL A 233 -11.77 10.61 -1.69
C VAL A 233 -10.87 11.65 -1.04
N THR A 234 -10.19 11.30 0.03
CA THR A 234 -9.35 12.21 0.80
C THR A 234 -7.87 11.91 0.63
N HIS A 235 -7.53 10.65 0.46
CA HIS A 235 -6.15 10.18 0.36
C HIS A 235 -5.97 9.34 -0.90
N VAL A 236 -4.83 9.52 -1.56
CA VAL A 236 -4.37 8.68 -2.66
C VAL A 236 -3.16 7.88 -2.16
N GLN A 237 -3.33 6.55 -2.05
CA GLN A 237 -2.21 5.65 -1.82
C GLN A 237 -1.60 5.29 -3.18
N LEU A 238 -0.35 5.68 -3.36
CA LEU A 238 0.43 5.30 -4.53
C LEU A 238 1.12 3.95 -4.26
N LEU A 239 0.99 2.98 -5.17
CA LEU A 239 1.86 1.80 -5.18
C LEU A 239 3.32 2.27 -5.22
N PRO A 240 4.30 1.41 -4.90
CA PRO A 240 5.68 1.85 -4.66
C PRO A 240 6.20 2.83 -5.70
N VAL A 241 6.66 3.98 -5.23
CA VAL A 241 7.20 5.08 -6.05
C VAL A 241 8.67 5.40 -5.73
N PHE A 242 9.28 4.63 -4.81
CA PHE A 242 10.73 4.65 -4.66
C PHE A 242 11.38 3.60 -5.57
N ASP A 243 12.69 3.73 -5.79
CA ASP A 243 13.50 3.03 -6.77
C ASP A 243 13.42 1.50 -6.61
N PHE A 244 13.01 0.80 -7.67
CA PHE A 244 12.89 -0.65 -7.73
C PHE A 244 13.66 -1.22 -8.93
N GLY A 245 14.22 -2.43 -8.76
CA GLY A 245 15.22 -2.97 -9.68
C GLY A 245 14.69 -3.76 -10.88
N SER A 246 13.39 -4.01 -10.98
CA SER A 246 12.81 -4.91 -11.99
C SER A 246 12.48 -4.25 -13.33
N VAL A 247 12.66 -2.93 -13.46
CA VAL A 247 12.47 -2.16 -14.70
C VAL A 247 13.81 -1.56 -15.11
N ASP A 248 14.22 -1.80 -16.34
CA ASP A 248 15.39 -1.14 -16.92
C ASP A 248 15.02 0.27 -17.38
N GLU A 249 15.36 1.27 -16.58
CA GLU A 249 15.08 2.67 -16.82
C GLU A 249 15.73 3.21 -18.09
N SER A 250 16.84 2.59 -18.54
CA SER A 250 17.55 2.98 -19.77
C SER A 250 16.80 2.60 -21.04
N ARG A 251 15.79 1.74 -20.91
CA ARG A 251 15.06 1.13 -22.04
C ARG A 251 13.55 1.39 -21.97
N PRO A 252 13.12 2.66 -21.99
CA PRO A 252 11.69 3.02 -21.93
C PRO A 252 10.89 2.48 -23.13
N ASP A 253 11.58 2.13 -24.22
CA ASP A 253 11.03 1.50 -25.41
C ASP A 253 10.50 0.07 -25.18
N LEU A 254 10.95 -0.62 -24.13
CA LEU A 254 10.53 -1.99 -23.83
C LEU A 254 9.14 -2.09 -23.18
N HIS A 255 8.51 -0.98 -22.86
CA HIS A 255 7.17 -0.94 -22.22
C HIS A 255 7.05 -1.89 -21.02
N GLN A 256 8.08 -1.92 -20.18
CA GLN A 256 8.14 -2.74 -18.99
C GLN A 256 7.11 -2.30 -17.96
N TYR A 257 6.47 -3.26 -17.32
CA TYR A 257 5.49 -3.04 -16.26
C TYR A 257 5.89 -3.82 -15.01
N ASN A 258 5.86 -3.17 -13.87
CA ASN A 258 5.92 -3.81 -12.56
C ASN A 258 5.14 -2.97 -11.55
N TRP A 259 4.60 -3.61 -10.49
CA TRP A 259 3.97 -2.88 -9.39
C TRP A 259 4.96 -2.09 -8.53
N GLY A 260 6.24 -2.48 -8.53
CA GLY A 260 7.30 -1.81 -7.78
C GLY A 260 7.67 -2.45 -6.44
N TYR A 261 7.18 -3.65 -6.13
CA TYR A 261 7.55 -4.37 -4.89
C TYR A 261 8.89 -5.11 -5.00
N ASP A 262 9.83 -4.53 -5.71
CA ASP A 262 11.20 -5.03 -5.93
C ASP A 262 12.23 -3.96 -5.51
N PRO A 263 12.27 -3.49 -4.25
CA PRO A 263 12.99 -2.30 -3.84
C PRO A 263 14.51 -2.43 -4.00
N MET A 264 15.14 -1.36 -4.50
CA MET A 264 16.57 -1.26 -4.70
C MET A 264 17.21 -0.13 -3.88
N ASN A 265 16.63 1.08 -3.90
CA ASN A 265 17.08 2.20 -3.11
C ASN A 265 15.90 2.86 -2.38
N TYR A 266 15.83 2.71 -1.04
CA TYR A 266 14.67 3.13 -0.25
C TYR A 266 14.44 4.65 -0.16
N ASN A 267 15.47 5.47 -0.46
CA ASN A 267 15.41 6.93 -0.31
C ASN A 267 15.46 7.68 -1.66
N VAL A 268 15.23 6.98 -2.76
CA VAL A 268 15.34 7.51 -4.12
C VAL A 268 13.98 7.37 -4.83
N PRO A 269 13.42 8.39 -5.47
CA PRO A 269 12.24 8.23 -6.33
C PRO A 269 12.52 7.33 -7.52
N GLU A 270 11.52 6.55 -7.96
CA GLU A 270 11.61 5.65 -9.10
C GLU A 270 11.91 6.39 -10.41
N GLY A 271 12.97 5.99 -11.10
CA GLY A 271 13.40 6.66 -12.32
C GLY A 271 12.54 6.37 -13.54
N SER A 272 11.92 5.21 -13.64
CA SER A 272 11.01 4.91 -14.75
C SER A 272 9.76 5.79 -14.75
N TYR A 273 9.42 6.40 -13.61
CA TYR A 273 8.33 7.37 -13.48
C TYR A 273 8.76 8.80 -13.76
N SER A 274 10.06 9.09 -13.90
CA SER A 274 10.54 10.40 -14.33
C SER A 274 10.62 10.51 -15.85
N THR A 275 10.63 11.74 -16.38
CA THR A 275 10.78 11.96 -17.83
C THR A 275 12.21 11.74 -18.29
N ASP A 276 13.19 11.85 -17.40
CA ASP A 276 14.60 11.60 -17.68
C ASP A 276 15.27 10.85 -16.51
N PRO A 277 15.46 9.53 -16.61
CA PRO A 277 16.08 8.74 -15.55
C PRO A 277 17.61 8.90 -15.47
N PHE A 278 18.27 9.46 -16.50
CA PHE A 278 19.71 9.65 -16.50
C PHE A 278 20.15 10.84 -15.63
N HIS A 279 19.26 11.82 -15.43
CA HIS A 279 19.50 13.01 -14.63
C HIS A 279 18.74 12.89 -13.29
N GLY A 280 19.48 12.59 -12.22
CA GLY A 280 18.90 12.26 -10.92
C GLY A 280 18.02 13.35 -10.31
N GLU A 281 18.29 14.63 -10.56
CA GLU A 281 17.47 15.76 -10.09
C GLU A 281 16.07 15.77 -10.68
N VAL A 282 15.87 15.21 -11.88
CA VAL A 282 14.58 15.23 -12.58
C VAL A 282 13.54 14.40 -11.82
N ARG A 283 13.90 13.17 -11.39
CA ARG A 283 12.98 12.29 -10.65
C ARG A 283 12.55 12.93 -9.32
N VAL A 284 13.46 13.65 -8.66
CA VAL A 284 13.17 14.36 -7.40
C VAL A 284 12.19 15.50 -7.63
N ALA A 285 12.49 16.37 -8.61
CA ALA A 285 11.66 17.53 -8.93
C ALA A 285 10.25 17.14 -9.40
N GLU A 286 10.13 16.10 -10.25
CA GLU A 286 8.84 15.64 -10.77
C GLU A 286 7.98 14.98 -9.70
N MET A 287 8.57 14.18 -8.78
CA MET A 287 7.82 13.62 -7.66
C MET A 287 7.30 14.71 -6.72
N LYS A 288 8.11 15.73 -6.40
CA LYS A 288 7.64 16.89 -5.61
C LYS A 288 6.51 17.64 -6.31
N GLN A 289 6.59 17.82 -7.64
CA GLN A 289 5.51 18.44 -8.43
C GLN A 289 4.21 17.63 -8.36
N MET A 290 4.31 16.29 -8.43
CA MET A 290 3.17 15.39 -8.30
C MET A 290 2.51 15.52 -6.92
N VAL A 291 3.27 15.44 -5.83
CA VAL A 291 2.74 15.57 -4.46
C VAL A 291 2.04 16.93 -4.31
N LYS A 292 2.69 18.01 -4.72
CA LYS A 292 2.11 19.35 -4.68
C LYS A 292 0.80 19.46 -5.48
N ALA A 293 0.72 18.80 -6.63
CA ALA A 293 -0.50 18.83 -7.45
C ALA A 293 -1.65 18.06 -6.77
N LEU A 294 -1.35 16.94 -6.12
CA LEU A 294 -2.32 16.19 -5.32
C LEU A 294 -2.84 17.02 -4.13
N HIS A 295 -1.95 17.67 -3.37
CA HIS A 295 -2.33 18.59 -2.29
C HIS A 295 -3.18 19.74 -2.80
N GLY A 296 -2.80 20.36 -3.93
CA GLY A 296 -3.58 21.42 -4.59
C GLY A 296 -4.96 20.96 -5.08
N ALA A 297 -5.14 19.66 -5.31
CA ALA A 297 -6.43 19.06 -5.62
C ALA A 297 -7.26 18.70 -4.36
N GLY A 298 -6.71 18.89 -3.14
CA GLY A 298 -7.33 18.54 -1.87
C GLY A 298 -7.18 17.07 -1.52
N LEU A 299 -6.08 16.42 -1.93
CA LEU A 299 -5.80 15.00 -1.75
C LEU A 299 -4.48 14.83 -0.98
N SER A 300 -4.52 14.17 0.16
CA SER A 300 -3.32 13.74 0.90
C SER A 300 -2.66 12.54 0.21
N VAL A 301 -1.34 12.43 0.33
CA VAL A 301 -0.54 11.42 -0.37
C VAL A 301 -0.05 10.35 0.59
N VAL A 302 -0.40 9.10 0.33
CA VAL A 302 0.10 7.95 1.06
C VAL A 302 1.08 7.19 0.18
N MET A 303 2.27 6.94 0.69
CA MET A 303 3.32 6.18 0.01
C MET A 303 3.32 4.72 0.46
N ASP A 304 3.30 3.81 -0.49
CA ASP A 304 3.51 2.40 -0.23
C ASP A 304 5.00 2.11 -0.05
N VAL A 305 5.37 1.54 1.10
CA VAL A 305 6.76 1.30 1.48
C VAL A 305 7.04 -0.18 1.70
N VAL A 306 8.10 -0.67 1.06
CA VAL A 306 8.50 -2.08 1.05
C VAL A 306 9.81 -2.23 1.81
N TYR A 307 9.74 -2.25 3.15
CA TYR A 307 10.95 -2.42 3.99
C TYR A 307 11.17 -3.88 4.42
N ASN A 308 10.26 -4.76 4.06
CA ASN A 308 10.29 -6.16 4.51
C ASN A 308 11.28 -7.04 3.74
N HIS A 309 11.73 -6.63 2.56
CA HIS A 309 12.73 -7.32 1.72
C HIS A 309 13.37 -6.34 0.73
N VAL A 310 14.33 -6.83 -0.06
CA VAL A 310 14.95 -6.11 -1.18
C VAL A 310 14.90 -6.96 -2.46
N TYR A 311 15.03 -6.33 -3.62
CA TYR A 311 14.97 -7.01 -4.92
C TYR A 311 15.97 -8.17 -5.02
N LEU A 312 17.27 -7.87 -4.97
CA LEU A 312 18.35 -8.86 -4.98
C LEU A 312 19.27 -8.60 -3.78
N ALA A 313 19.33 -9.55 -2.86
CA ALA A 313 20.10 -9.38 -1.63
C ALA A 313 21.60 -9.13 -1.88
N GLU A 314 22.18 -9.81 -2.90
CA GLU A 314 23.59 -9.69 -3.28
C GLU A 314 23.93 -8.35 -3.93
N ASP A 315 22.95 -7.69 -4.58
CA ASP A 315 23.13 -6.40 -5.25
C ASP A 315 22.76 -5.22 -4.35
N PHE A 316 22.02 -5.48 -3.28
CA PHE A 316 21.58 -4.41 -2.38
C PHE A 316 22.77 -3.70 -1.72
N CYS A 317 22.81 -2.38 -1.84
CA CYS A 317 23.92 -1.56 -1.40
C CYS A 317 24.37 -1.83 0.03
N PHE A 318 23.43 -1.94 0.99
CA PHE A 318 23.72 -2.22 2.37
C PHE A 318 24.40 -3.58 2.58
N ASN A 319 23.95 -4.63 1.88
CA ASN A 319 24.56 -5.95 1.93
C ASN A 319 25.95 -5.99 1.28
N ARG A 320 26.20 -5.16 0.27
CA ARG A 320 27.52 -5.04 -0.37
C ARG A 320 28.53 -4.35 0.58
N ILE A 321 28.03 -3.44 1.43
CA ILE A 321 28.84 -2.70 2.41
C ILE A 321 29.04 -3.51 3.69
N VAL A 322 27.96 -4.11 4.23
CA VAL A 322 27.99 -4.90 5.47
C VAL A 322 27.29 -6.25 5.23
N PRO A 323 27.99 -7.22 4.63
CA PRO A 323 27.41 -8.50 4.23
C PRO A 323 26.72 -9.24 5.38
N GLY A 324 25.46 -9.65 5.17
CA GLY A 324 24.69 -10.43 6.13
C GLY A 324 24.09 -9.65 7.30
N TYR A 325 24.26 -8.32 7.36
CA TYR A 325 23.69 -7.51 8.44
C TYR A 325 22.23 -7.14 8.19
N PHE A 326 21.84 -6.83 6.95
CA PHE A 326 20.53 -6.28 6.64
C PHE A 326 19.40 -7.31 6.73
N SER A 327 19.65 -8.54 6.30
CA SER A 327 18.64 -9.60 6.21
C SER A 327 18.80 -10.68 7.27
N ARG A 328 17.69 -11.32 7.66
CA ARG A 328 17.67 -12.51 8.52
C ARG A 328 18.19 -13.71 7.76
N PRO A 329 19.22 -14.43 8.25
CA PRO A 329 19.81 -15.53 7.51
C PRO A 329 18.83 -16.68 7.22
N GLY A 330 18.68 -17.04 5.96
CA GLY A 330 17.83 -18.15 5.51
C GLY A 330 16.35 -17.96 5.80
N SER A 331 15.86 -16.73 5.98
CA SER A 331 14.47 -16.39 6.16
C SER A 331 13.80 -16.13 4.80
N ASN A 332 12.52 -16.48 4.69
CA ASN A 332 11.74 -16.36 3.45
C ASN A 332 10.25 -16.09 3.72
N GLY A 333 9.93 -15.35 4.75
CA GLY A 333 8.55 -14.95 5.07
C GLY A 333 7.92 -14.06 4.00
N SER A 334 8.75 -13.22 3.36
CA SER A 334 8.34 -12.38 2.21
C SER A 334 8.18 -13.16 0.89
N ALA A 335 8.58 -14.42 0.83
CA ALA A 335 8.76 -15.22 -0.39
C ALA A 335 9.87 -14.70 -1.34
N CYS A 336 10.67 -13.71 -0.93
CA CYS A 336 11.78 -13.14 -1.69
C CYS A 336 13.16 -13.63 -1.21
N GLY A 337 13.22 -14.44 -0.14
CA GLY A 337 14.45 -15.09 0.37
C GLY A 337 15.39 -14.19 1.16
N ASN A 338 14.95 -12.97 1.55
CA ASN A 338 15.82 -12.00 2.21
C ASN A 338 15.09 -11.08 3.19
N ASP A 339 14.26 -11.67 4.07
CA ASP A 339 13.49 -10.90 5.06
C ASP A 339 14.38 -9.96 5.87
N THR A 340 13.97 -8.72 5.98
CA THR A 340 14.74 -7.64 6.64
C THR A 340 14.86 -7.87 8.15
N ALA A 341 16.07 -7.78 8.69
CA ALA A 341 16.35 -7.86 10.12
C ALA A 341 16.12 -6.51 10.82
N SER A 342 14.87 -6.06 10.84
CA SER A 342 14.47 -4.74 11.37
C SER A 342 14.79 -4.56 12.85
N GLU A 343 14.90 -5.66 13.61
CA GLU A 343 15.30 -5.70 14.99
C GLU A 343 16.75 -5.26 15.25
N ARG A 344 17.62 -5.20 14.23
CA ARG A 344 19.00 -4.71 14.32
C ARG A 344 19.04 -3.20 14.29
N ALA A 345 19.83 -2.60 15.19
CA ALA A 345 19.82 -1.16 15.45
C ALA A 345 20.02 -0.28 14.21
N MET A 346 20.98 -0.64 13.33
CA MET A 346 21.26 0.17 12.13
C MET A 346 20.28 -0.09 10.98
N VAL A 347 19.61 -1.24 10.94
CA VAL A 347 18.49 -1.49 10.02
C VAL A 347 17.28 -0.69 10.47
N ARG A 348 16.95 -0.72 11.76
CA ARG A 348 15.88 0.13 12.34
C ARG A 348 16.14 1.59 12.06
N LYS A 349 17.35 2.08 12.36
CA LYS A 349 17.73 3.47 12.07
C LYS A 349 17.49 3.82 10.60
N TYR A 350 17.90 2.94 9.68
CA TYR A 350 17.75 3.17 8.25
C TYR A 350 16.27 3.31 7.85
N ILE A 351 15.39 2.46 8.39
CA ILE A 351 13.93 2.53 8.15
C ILE A 351 13.36 3.83 8.73
N VAL A 352 13.69 4.16 9.97
CA VAL A 352 13.22 5.39 10.65
C VAL A 352 13.67 6.64 9.91
N ASP A 353 14.95 6.73 9.57
CA ASP A 353 15.52 7.87 8.84
C ASP A 353 14.87 8.02 7.45
N SER A 354 14.58 6.91 6.78
CA SER A 354 13.90 6.89 5.49
C SER A 354 12.49 7.47 5.57
N LEU A 355 11.69 7.05 6.55
CA LEU A 355 10.32 7.56 6.74
C LEU A 355 10.30 9.04 7.11
N CYS A 356 11.20 9.48 8.01
CA CYS A 356 11.36 10.89 8.32
C CYS A 356 11.74 11.72 7.08
N TYR A 357 12.62 11.19 6.23
CA TYR A 357 13.01 11.85 4.99
C TYR A 357 11.83 12.01 4.03
N TRP A 358 11.06 10.97 3.77
CA TRP A 358 9.90 11.05 2.88
C TRP A 358 8.83 12.01 3.41
N ALA A 359 8.55 11.99 4.71
CA ALA A 359 7.60 12.91 5.32
C ALA A 359 8.07 14.37 5.24
N GLN A 360 9.36 14.62 5.49
CA GLN A 360 9.89 15.99 5.53
C GLN A 360 10.19 16.55 4.14
N GLU A 361 10.86 15.78 3.28
CA GLU A 361 11.37 16.28 1.98
C GLU A 361 10.31 16.27 0.89
N TYR A 362 9.40 15.27 0.93
CA TYR A 362 8.34 15.11 -0.09
C TYR A 362 6.94 15.40 0.43
N HIS A 363 6.80 15.82 1.69
CA HIS A 363 5.51 16.10 2.32
C HIS A 363 4.53 14.93 2.22
N ILE A 364 5.03 13.70 2.42
CA ILE A 364 4.20 12.50 2.40
C ILE A 364 3.33 12.47 3.66
N ASP A 365 2.01 12.30 3.48
CA ASP A 365 1.00 12.38 4.54
C ASP A 365 0.64 11.02 5.16
N GLY A 366 1.17 9.95 4.62
CA GLY A 366 0.94 8.62 5.18
C GLY A 366 1.83 7.56 4.57
N PHE A 367 2.00 6.45 5.30
CA PHE A 367 2.77 5.30 4.86
C PHE A 367 1.93 4.02 4.98
N ARG A 368 1.81 3.31 3.86
CA ARG A 368 1.32 1.93 3.82
C ARG A 368 2.49 0.98 3.79
N PHE A 369 2.61 0.12 4.78
CA PHE A 369 3.68 -0.86 4.85
C PHE A 369 3.27 -2.17 4.18
N ASP A 370 4.00 -2.53 3.15
CA ASP A 370 3.95 -3.87 2.58
C ASP A 370 4.43 -4.89 3.62
N LEU A 371 3.68 -5.99 3.80
CA LEU A 371 4.00 -7.11 4.70
C LEU A 371 4.59 -6.64 6.05
N VAL A 372 3.96 -5.66 6.70
CA VAL A 372 4.44 -5.12 8.00
C VAL A 372 4.57 -6.20 9.07
N GLY A 373 3.84 -7.31 8.92
CA GLY A 373 3.96 -8.49 9.77
C GLY A 373 5.34 -9.14 9.78
N LEU A 374 6.27 -8.71 8.94
CA LEU A 374 7.68 -9.12 8.95
C LEU A 374 8.60 -8.11 9.67
N ILE A 375 8.10 -6.93 10.02
CA ILE A 375 8.83 -5.86 10.73
C ILE A 375 8.50 -5.93 12.22
N ASP A 376 9.45 -5.66 13.07
CA ASP A 376 9.24 -5.69 14.51
C ASP A 376 8.47 -4.47 15.04
N THR A 377 7.68 -4.67 16.11
CA THR A 377 6.83 -3.61 16.71
C THR A 377 7.62 -2.42 17.23
N ARG A 378 8.86 -2.65 17.69
CA ARG A 378 9.73 -1.58 18.19
C ARG A 378 10.14 -0.65 17.05
N THR A 379 10.53 -1.20 15.90
CA THR A 379 10.87 -0.40 14.70
C THR A 379 9.70 0.45 14.23
N ILE A 380 8.49 -0.13 14.16
CA ILE A 380 7.30 0.63 13.76
C ILE A 380 6.99 1.74 14.77
N ARG A 381 7.09 1.46 16.08
CA ARG A 381 6.84 2.48 17.12
C ARG A 381 7.84 3.62 17.06
N GLU A 382 9.15 3.30 17.01
CA GLU A 382 10.20 4.31 16.89
C GLU A 382 10.04 5.15 15.60
N ALA A 383 9.59 4.54 14.50
CA ALA A 383 9.30 5.24 13.25
C ALA A 383 8.11 6.20 13.39
N MET A 384 7.00 5.74 13.96
CA MET A 384 5.84 6.58 14.23
C MET A 384 6.21 7.76 15.13
N ASP A 385 6.90 7.49 16.24
CA ASP A 385 7.31 8.53 17.21
C ASP A 385 8.23 9.58 16.54
N ALA A 386 9.20 9.13 15.75
CA ALA A 386 10.15 10.03 15.08
C ALA A 386 9.47 10.89 14.00
N VAL A 387 8.60 10.32 13.19
CA VAL A 387 7.86 11.07 12.17
C VAL A 387 6.86 12.01 12.83
N HIS A 388 6.09 11.55 13.80
CA HIS A 388 5.08 12.37 14.48
C HIS A 388 5.66 13.52 15.31
N ALA A 389 6.93 13.45 15.71
CA ALA A 389 7.59 14.57 16.38
C ALA A 389 7.64 15.84 15.53
N ALA A 390 7.73 15.70 14.20
CA ALA A 390 7.74 16.82 13.25
C ALA A 390 6.45 16.92 12.43
N HIS A 391 5.82 15.79 12.11
CA HIS A 391 4.65 15.65 11.24
C HIS A 391 3.55 14.83 11.95
N PRO A 392 2.83 15.40 12.94
CA PRO A 392 1.95 14.67 13.85
C PRO A 392 0.71 14.04 13.19
N ASN A 393 0.42 14.41 11.95
CA ASN A 393 -0.77 13.97 11.22
C ASN A 393 -0.50 12.84 10.22
N VAL A 394 0.75 12.41 10.06
CA VAL A 394 1.11 11.36 9.08
C VAL A 394 0.47 10.04 9.47
N LEU A 395 -0.24 9.42 8.54
CA LEU A 395 -0.93 8.16 8.74
C LEU A 395 0.02 6.96 8.61
N PHE A 396 -0.22 5.94 9.45
CA PHE A 396 0.53 4.68 9.40
C PHE A 396 -0.44 3.51 9.35
N TYR A 397 -0.30 2.66 8.33
CA TYR A 397 -1.04 1.39 8.25
C TYR A 397 -0.31 0.39 7.36
N GLY A 398 -0.76 -0.87 7.36
CA GLY A 398 -0.11 -1.87 6.53
C GLY A 398 -0.70 -3.26 6.64
N GLU A 399 -0.01 -4.21 6.02
CA GLU A 399 -0.40 -5.61 5.96
C GLU A 399 0.17 -6.39 7.15
N GLY A 400 -0.61 -6.50 8.21
CA GLY A 400 -0.21 -7.17 9.45
C GLY A 400 -0.48 -8.68 9.44
N TRP A 401 -0.16 -9.37 8.36
CA TRP A 401 -0.32 -10.82 8.25
C TRP A 401 0.66 -11.54 9.15
N SER A 402 0.23 -12.64 9.76
CA SER A 402 1.12 -13.55 10.48
C SER A 402 1.86 -14.41 9.46
N MET A 403 3.15 -14.17 9.30
CA MET A 403 4.00 -14.85 8.33
C MET A 403 5.17 -15.56 9.03
N ASP A 404 5.65 -16.64 8.42
CA ASP A 404 6.77 -17.41 8.97
C ASP A 404 8.11 -16.81 8.57
N THR A 405 8.74 -16.10 9.50
CA THR A 405 10.09 -15.52 9.34
C THR A 405 11.01 -16.03 10.44
N LYS A 406 12.29 -16.23 10.12
CA LYS A 406 13.27 -16.75 11.07
C LYS A 406 13.83 -15.61 11.94
N LEU A 407 13.28 -15.46 13.13
CA LEU A 407 13.82 -14.54 14.12
C LEU A 407 15.04 -15.17 14.81
N THR A 408 16.12 -14.42 14.91
CA THR A 408 17.34 -14.82 15.64
C THR A 408 17.25 -14.48 17.13
N ARG A 409 16.32 -13.60 17.50
CA ARG A 409 16.09 -13.14 18.87
C ARG A 409 14.66 -13.49 19.31
N PRO A 410 14.49 -14.23 20.43
CA PRO A 410 13.17 -14.70 20.89
C PRO A 410 12.30 -13.58 21.49
N ASP A 411 12.87 -12.45 21.84
CA ASP A 411 12.19 -11.29 22.43
C ASP A 411 11.56 -10.36 21.39
N VAL A 412 11.80 -10.60 20.10
CA VAL A 412 11.26 -9.79 19.00
C VAL A 412 9.79 -10.09 18.77
N ARG A 413 8.96 -9.06 18.77
CA ARG A 413 7.55 -9.14 18.40
C ARG A 413 7.33 -8.45 17.07
N LEU A 414 6.62 -9.13 16.16
CA LEU A 414 6.32 -8.63 14.83
C LEU A 414 5.03 -7.81 14.84
N ALA A 415 4.97 -6.81 13.95
CA ALA A 415 3.83 -5.90 13.81
C ALA A 415 2.67 -6.54 13.03
N THR A 416 2.06 -7.58 13.64
CA THR A 416 0.88 -8.28 13.11
C THR A 416 -0.40 -7.65 13.65
N GLN A 417 -1.56 -8.02 13.07
CA GLN A 417 -2.87 -7.66 13.63
C GLN A 417 -2.98 -8.03 15.12
N GLY A 418 -2.39 -9.17 15.54
CA GLY A 418 -2.38 -9.63 16.93
C GLY A 418 -1.57 -8.75 17.90
N SER A 419 -0.73 -7.85 17.39
CA SER A 419 0.04 -6.88 18.17
C SER A 419 -0.50 -5.44 18.08
N SER A 420 -1.69 -5.23 17.56
CA SER A 420 -2.31 -3.90 17.39
C SER A 420 -2.40 -3.08 18.69
N GLY A 421 -2.56 -3.75 19.84
CA GLY A 421 -2.55 -3.10 21.16
C GLY A 421 -1.21 -2.46 21.54
N GLU A 422 -0.10 -2.91 20.93
CA GLU A 422 1.24 -2.33 21.12
C GLU A 422 1.54 -1.17 20.16
N LEU A 423 0.68 -1.01 19.14
CA LEU A 423 0.82 -0.02 18.06
C LEU A 423 -0.43 0.87 17.98
N PRO A 424 -0.76 1.64 19.02
CA PRO A 424 -1.88 2.58 18.97
C PRO A 424 -1.66 3.59 17.85
N GLY A 425 -2.68 3.83 17.03
CA GLY A 425 -2.58 4.73 15.87
C GLY A 425 -2.09 4.07 14.57
N PHE A 426 -1.62 2.82 14.61
CA PHE A 426 -1.28 2.06 13.39
C PHE A 426 -2.49 1.26 12.90
N GLY A 427 -2.86 1.43 11.61
CA GLY A 427 -3.95 0.71 10.97
C GLY A 427 -3.50 -0.61 10.34
N PHE A 428 -4.40 -1.60 10.27
CA PHE A 428 -4.15 -2.86 9.61
C PHE A 428 -5.26 -3.17 8.60
N PHE A 429 -4.89 -3.71 7.45
CA PHE A 429 -5.87 -4.20 6.49
C PHE A 429 -6.76 -5.28 7.12
N ASN A 430 -8.07 -5.13 6.96
CA ASN A 430 -9.06 -6.04 7.53
C ASN A 430 -9.44 -7.12 6.49
N ASP A 431 -8.71 -8.24 6.50
CA ASP A 431 -8.99 -9.38 5.63
C ASP A 431 -10.31 -10.07 5.96
N SER A 432 -10.79 -9.97 7.23
CA SER A 432 -12.06 -10.53 7.62
C SER A 432 -13.23 -9.88 6.85
N ILE A 433 -13.27 -8.54 6.75
CA ILE A 433 -14.33 -7.87 5.98
C ILE A 433 -14.25 -8.25 4.49
N ARG A 434 -13.04 -8.31 3.93
CA ARG A 434 -12.81 -8.71 2.54
C ARG A 434 -13.38 -10.10 2.26
N ASP A 435 -13.00 -11.09 3.06
CA ASP A 435 -13.34 -12.49 2.80
C ASP A 435 -14.79 -12.82 3.19
N LEU A 436 -15.32 -12.21 4.25
CA LEU A 436 -16.72 -12.32 4.61
C LEU A 436 -17.66 -11.73 3.54
N LEU A 437 -17.25 -10.67 2.86
CA LEU A 437 -18.06 -10.06 1.80
C LEU A 437 -17.95 -10.81 0.48
N ARG A 438 -16.75 -10.93 -0.10
CA ARG A 438 -16.58 -11.46 -1.46
C ARG A 438 -16.17 -12.92 -1.56
N GLY A 439 -15.91 -13.57 -0.42
CA GLY A 439 -15.37 -14.91 -0.34
C GLY A 439 -13.85 -14.95 -0.37
N SER A 440 -13.28 -16.11 -0.06
CA SER A 440 -11.84 -16.29 0.12
C SER A 440 -11.04 -15.92 -1.13
N VAL A 441 -9.89 -15.29 -0.92
CA VAL A 441 -8.90 -15.02 -1.98
C VAL A 441 -8.12 -16.28 -2.38
N PHE A 442 -8.02 -17.26 -1.47
CA PHE A 442 -7.25 -18.49 -1.68
C PHE A 442 -8.11 -19.64 -2.22
N TYR A 443 -9.40 -19.65 -1.87
CA TYR A 443 -10.33 -20.74 -2.21
C TYR A 443 -11.49 -20.21 -3.05
N PRO A 444 -11.40 -20.26 -4.39
CA PRO A 444 -12.41 -19.66 -5.28
C PRO A 444 -13.85 -20.15 -5.05
N ARG A 445 -14.03 -21.35 -4.51
CA ARG A 445 -15.34 -21.93 -4.21
C ARG A 445 -15.91 -21.49 -2.85
N VAL A 446 -15.11 -20.86 -1.98
CA VAL A 446 -15.59 -20.31 -0.71
C VAL A 446 -16.20 -18.95 -1.01
N LEU A 447 -17.52 -18.92 -0.94
CA LEU A 447 -18.33 -17.72 -1.20
C LEU A 447 -18.39 -16.85 0.06
N GLY A 448 -18.73 -15.58 -0.11
CA GLY A 448 -19.01 -14.62 0.94
C GLY A 448 -20.45 -14.10 0.84
N TYR A 449 -20.77 -13.13 1.67
CA TYR A 449 -22.10 -12.55 1.79
C TYR A 449 -22.66 -12.04 0.46
N VAL A 450 -21.90 -11.22 -0.27
CA VAL A 450 -22.35 -10.71 -1.58
C VAL A 450 -22.26 -11.73 -2.71
N THR A 451 -21.67 -12.89 -2.48
CA THR A 451 -21.62 -13.98 -3.46
C THR A 451 -22.59 -15.13 -3.15
N GLY A 452 -23.50 -14.94 -2.17
CA GLY A 452 -24.62 -15.83 -1.91
C GLY A 452 -24.40 -16.84 -0.76
N ALA A 453 -23.30 -16.70 0.01
CA ALA A 453 -23.15 -17.48 1.25
C ALA A 453 -24.11 -16.97 2.32
N LEU A 454 -24.60 -17.87 3.18
CA LEU A 454 -25.22 -17.46 4.42
C LEU A 454 -24.18 -16.71 5.27
N PRO A 455 -24.51 -15.52 5.76
CA PRO A 455 -23.56 -14.72 6.48
C PRO A 455 -23.24 -15.32 7.85
N ASP A 456 -21.97 -15.25 8.26
CA ASP A 456 -21.64 -15.16 9.68
C ASP A 456 -22.06 -13.74 10.14
N ALA A 457 -23.31 -13.65 10.62
CA ALA A 457 -23.93 -12.35 10.93
C ALA A 457 -23.17 -11.62 12.03
N ASP A 458 -22.61 -12.32 13.02
CA ASP A 458 -21.90 -11.68 14.14
C ASP A 458 -20.52 -11.18 13.71
N ALA A 459 -19.82 -11.94 12.87
CA ALA A 459 -18.56 -11.49 12.29
C ALA A 459 -18.76 -10.27 11.36
N LEU A 460 -19.79 -10.28 10.50
CA LEU A 460 -20.12 -9.13 9.64
C LEU A 460 -20.57 -7.91 10.45
N ARG A 461 -21.34 -8.09 11.54
CA ARG A 461 -21.70 -7.00 12.44
C ARG A 461 -20.47 -6.38 13.10
N SER A 462 -19.55 -7.22 13.58
CA SER A 462 -18.28 -6.76 14.14
C SER A 462 -17.44 -5.97 13.12
N CYS A 463 -17.38 -6.45 11.88
CA CYS A 463 -16.71 -5.75 10.77
C CYS A 463 -17.36 -4.40 10.46
N PHE A 464 -18.72 -4.35 10.33
CA PHE A 464 -19.43 -3.09 10.07
C PHE A 464 -19.20 -2.07 11.20
N MET A 465 -19.21 -2.52 12.43
CA MET A 465 -18.96 -1.69 13.61
C MET A 465 -17.48 -1.34 13.82
N GLY A 466 -16.54 -1.85 13.04
CA GLY A 466 -15.10 -1.59 13.22
C GLY A 466 -14.55 -2.08 14.57
N VAL A 467 -15.17 -3.11 15.15
CA VAL A 467 -14.83 -3.67 16.48
C VAL A 467 -14.36 -5.12 16.37
N THR A 468 -13.56 -5.41 15.37
CA THR A 468 -12.94 -6.73 15.18
C THR A 468 -12.12 -7.15 16.40
N PRO A 469 -11.91 -8.46 16.64
CA PRO A 469 -11.23 -8.94 17.85
C PRO A 469 -9.83 -8.37 18.07
N TRP A 470 -9.14 -8.01 17.00
CA TRP A 470 -7.78 -7.48 17.06
C TRP A 470 -7.70 -5.95 17.12
N ALA A 471 -8.68 -5.20 16.58
CA ALA A 471 -8.63 -3.74 16.54
C ALA A 471 -9.01 -3.13 17.92
N CYS A 472 -8.12 -2.36 18.50
CA CYS A 472 -8.37 -1.63 19.74
C CYS A 472 -9.20 -0.36 19.55
N ALA A 473 -9.14 0.23 18.36
CA ALA A 473 -9.92 1.40 17.96
C ALA A 473 -10.37 1.26 16.49
N PRO A 474 -11.48 1.91 16.09
CA PRO A 474 -11.98 1.83 14.72
C PRO A 474 -10.95 2.26 13.66
N GLY A 475 -10.15 3.28 13.96
CA GLY A 475 -9.09 3.76 13.07
C GLY A 475 -7.98 2.74 12.74
N GLN A 476 -7.90 1.63 13.49
CA GLN A 476 -6.99 0.54 13.19
C GLN A 476 -7.53 -0.42 12.11
N SER A 477 -8.80 -0.32 11.73
CA SER A 477 -9.42 -1.20 10.74
C SER A 477 -9.47 -0.51 9.37
N ILE A 478 -8.59 -0.94 8.44
CA ILE A 478 -8.62 -0.52 7.03
C ILE A 478 -9.54 -1.47 6.28
N ASN A 479 -10.72 -0.99 5.92
CA ASN A 479 -11.82 -1.79 5.36
C ASN A 479 -11.78 -1.78 3.84
N TYR A 480 -11.69 -2.94 3.22
CA TYR A 480 -11.60 -3.09 1.76
C TYR A 480 -12.25 -4.37 1.26
N VAL A 481 -12.57 -4.41 -0.01
CA VAL A 481 -13.02 -5.62 -0.72
C VAL A 481 -12.09 -6.02 -1.84
N SER A 482 -11.32 -5.08 -2.39
CA SER A 482 -10.24 -5.36 -3.34
C SER A 482 -9.10 -4.35 -3.19
N CYS A 483 -7.90 -4.76 -3.56
CA CYS A 483 -6.70 -3.96 -3.68
C CYS A 483 -5.98 -4.37 -4.97
N HIS A 484 -4.74 -3.92 -5.18
CA HIS A 484 -3.93 -4.34 -6.33
C HIS A 484 -3.72 -5.85 -6.39
N ASP A 485 -3.60 -6.50 -5.20
CA ASP A 485 -3.43 -7.94 -5.03
C ASP A 485 -4.70 -8.73 -5.34
N ASN A 486 -4.52 -9.93 -5.87
CA ASN A 486 -5.59 -10.86 -6.23
C ASN A 486 -6.52 -10.32 -7.32
N HIS A 487 -7.69 -10.93 -7.49
CA HIS A 487 -8.67 -10.48 -8.48
C HIS A 487 -9.34 -9.18 -8.02
N THR A 488 -9.63 -8.28 -8.97
CA THR A 488 -10.51 -7.15 -8.69
C THR A 488 -11.85 -7.62 -8.14
N LEU A 489 -12.61 -6.75 -7.48
CA LEU A 489 -13.94 -7.11 -6.99
C LEU A 489 -14.82 -7.68 -8.11
N PHE A 490 -14.90 -7.00 -9.25
CA PHE A 490 -15.77 -7.41 -10.36
C PHE A 490 -15.36 -8.76 -10.97
N ASP A 491 -14.04 -8.99 -11.14
CA ASP A 491 -13.52 -10.27 -11.63
C ASP A 491 -13.77 -11.41 -10.64
N ARG A 492 -13.60 -11.13 -9.34
CA ARG A 492 -13.88 -12.13 -8.28
C ARG A 492 -15.36 -12.53 -8.27
N LEU A 493 -16.28 -11.57 -8.43
CA LEU A 493 -17.70 -11.84 -8.52
C LEU A 493 -18.03 -12.70 -9.75
N ALA A 494 -17.47 -12.38 -10.91
CA ALA A 494 -17.65 -13.16 -12.14
C ALA A 494 -17.13 -14.60 -12.01
N LEU A 495 -16.00 -14.80 -11.32
CA LEU A 495 -15.44 -16.12 -11.05
C LEU A 495 -16.25 -16.93 -10.02
N ALA A 496 -16.80 -16.26 -9.01
CA ALA A 496 -17.59 -16.90 -7.97
C ALA A 496 -18.96 -17.33 -8.44
N LEU A 497 -19.53 -16.62 -9.41
CA LEU A 497 -20.91 -16.76 -9.87
C LEU A 497 -20.95 -16.98 -11.41
N PRO A 498 -20.42 -18.10 -11.89
CA PRO A 498 -20.48 -18.41 -13.31
C PRO A 498 -21.92 -18.50 -13.78
N GLY A 499 -22.29 -17.68 -14.77
CA GLY A 499 -23.67 -17.60 -15.29
C GLY A 499 -24.54 -16.50 -14.69
N ALA A 500 -24.08 -15.76 -13.67
CA ALA A 500 -24.77 -14.56 -13.21
C ALA A 500 -24.84 -13.51 -14.33
N SER A 501 -25.92 -12.78 -14.40
CA SER A 501 -26.06 -11.68 -15.36
C SER A 501 -25.12 -10.53 -14.99
N ARG A 502 -24.73 -9.73 -15.99
CA ARG A 502 -23.90 -8.55 -15.74
C ARG A 502 -24.56 -7.57 -14.76
N GLU A 503 -25.87 -7.40 -14.86
CA GLU A 503 -26.65 -6.56 -13.95
C GLU A 503 -26.56 -7.09 -12.49
N GLU A 504 -26.66 -8.39 -12.31
CA GLU A 504 -26.48 -9.02 -11.00
C GLU A 504 -25.09 -8.77 -10.43
N LEU A 505 -24.04 -8.95 -11.23
CA LEU A 505 -22.66 -8.67 -10.80
C LEU A 505 -22.45 -7.20 -10.38
N ILE A 506 -23.07 -6.25 -11.11
CA ILE A 506 -23.04 -4.82 -10.78
C ILE A 506 -23.73 -4.55 -9.44
N ARG A 507 -24.93 -5.12 -9.21
CA ARG A 507 -25.65 -4.97 -7.94
C ARG A 507 -24.81 -5.50 -6.76
N ARG A 508 -24.21 -6.68 -6.90
CA ARG A 508 -23.34 -7.29 -5.89
C ARG A 508 -22.08 -6.44 -5.63
N SER A 509 -21.50 -5.86 -6.67
CA SER A 509 -20.36 -4.94 -6.55
C SER A 509 -20.75 -3.69 -5.76
N ARG A 510 -21.88 -3.06 -6.07
CA ARG A 510 -22.40 -1.90 -5.33
C ARG A 510 -22.75 -2.22 -3.88
N LEU A 511 -23.31 -3.41 -3.62
CA LEU A 511 -23.61 -3.86 -2.25
C LEU A 511 -22.32 -4.02 -1.41
N ALA A 512 -21.27 -4.61 -1.99
CA ALA A 512 -19.98 -4.75 -1.33
C ALA A 512 -19.35 -3.38 -1.02
N ALA A 513 -19.35 -2.47 -2.01
CA ALA A 513 -18.87 -1.10 -1.85
C ALA A 513 -19.65 -0.33 -0.77
N ALA A 514 -20.98 -0.45 -0.76
CA ALA A 514 -21.82 0.19 0.26
C ALA A 514 -21.48 -0.32 1.66
N PHE A 515 -21.25 -1.63 1.82
CA PHE A 515 -20.85 -2.17 3.11
C PHE A 515 -19.52 -1.56 3.59
N CYS A 516 -18.49 -1.54 2.75
CA CYS A 516 -17.18 -0.98 3.11
C CYS A 516 -17.22 0.53 3.39
N LEU A 517 -17.86 1.30 2.51
CA LEU A 517 -17.89 2.76 2.60
C LEU A 517 -18.76 3.29 3.74
N LEU A 518 -19.74 2.51 4.20
CA LEU A 518 -20.63 2.87 5.30
C LEU A 518 -20.21 2.28 6.66
N SER A 519 -19.25 1.34 6.68
CA SER A 519 -18.71 0.76 7.92
C SER A 519 -17.93 1.77 8.75
N GLN A 520 -17.87 1.55 10.05
CA GLN A 520 -16.91 2.22 10.94
C GLN A 520 -15.48 1.79 10.57
N GLY A 521 -14.49 2.61 10.87
CA GLY A 521 -13.11 2.41 10.45
C GLY A 521 -12.76 3.24 9.22
N VAL A 522 -11.74 2.81 8.47
CA VAL A 522 -11.16 3.56 7.35
C VAL A 522 -11.47 2.84 6.03
N PRO A 523 -12.35 3.38 5.19
CA PRO A 523 -12.61 2.79 3.87
C PRO A 523 -11.41 2.93 2.93
N PHE A 524 -11.18 1.85 2.20
CA PHE A 524 -10.14 1.75 1.19
C PHE A 524 -10.68 1.01 -0.04
N PHE A 525 -10.35 1.46 -1.25
CA PHE A 525 -10.71 0.76 -2.47
C PHE A 525 -9.70 0.98 -3.61
N LEU A 526 -9.61 -0.02 -4.50
CA LEU A 526 -8.73 -0.03 -5.66
C LEU A 526 -9.20 0.95 -6.73
N ALA A 527 -8.29 1.73 -7.31
CA ALA A 527 -8.58 2.59 -8.46
C ALA A 527 -9.25 1.82 -9.61
N GLY A 528 -10.40 2.33 -10.03
CA GLY A 528 -11.24 1.71 -11.06
C GLY A 528 -12.31 0.78 -10.51
N GLU A 529 -12.36 0.48 -9.22
CA GLU A 529 -13.45 -0.31 -8.62
C GLU A 529 -14.80 0.39 -8.83
N GLU A 530 -14.83 1.71 -8.74
CA GLU A 530 -15.97 2.59 -9.01
C GLU A 530 -16.45 2.57 -10.49
N MET A 531 -15.65 2.02 -11.37
CA MET A 531 -15.99 1.79 -12.79
C MET A 531 -15.82 0.32 -13.19
N LEU A 532 -16.09 -0.60 -12.25
CA LEU A 532 -16.12 -2.05 -12.46
C LEU A 532 -14.80 -2.58 -13.07
N ARG A 533 -13.68 -2.18 -12.50
CA ARG A 533 -12.36 -2.58 -12.99
C ARG A 533 -12.25 -4.09 -13.16
N SER A 534 -11.71 -4.50 -14.31
CA SER A 534 -11.44 -5.89 -14.67
C SER A 534 -10.06 -6.02 -15.28
N LYS A 535 -9.37 -7.13 -15.00
CA LYS A 535 -8.05 -7.49 -15.52
C LYS A 535 -8.13 -8.77 -16.38
N PRO A 536 -8.78 -8.73 -17.57
CA PRO A 536 -9.01 -9.93 -18.38
C PRO A 536 -7.74 -10.40 -19.08
N ARG A 537 -7.57 -11.73 -19.12
CA ARG A 537 -6.54 -12.44 -19.91
C ARG A 537 -7.10 -13.13 -21.16
N GLY A 538 -8.36 -12.83 -21.55
CA GLY A 538 -9.05 -13.50 -22.64
C GLY A 538 -9.67 -14.85 -22.23
N HIS A 539 -10.57 -15.37 -23.08
CA HIS A 539 -11.26 -16.66 -22.88
C HIS A 539 -11.94 -16.82 -21.51
N GLY A 540 -12.51 -15.74 -20.96
CA GLY A 540 -13.17 -15.74 -19.65
C GLY A 540 -12.25 -15.89 -18.44
N LYS A 541 -10.92 -15.73 -18.62
CA LYS A 541 -9.94 -15.74 -17.55
C LYS A 541 -9.59 -14.32 -17.12
N PHE A 542 -9.29 -14.17 -15.83
CA PHE A 542 -8.87 -12.92 -15.22
C PHE A 542 -7.51 -13.07 -14.55
N ASP A 543 -6.80 -11.96 -14.42
CA ASP A 543 -5.48 -11.92 -13.81
C ASP A 543 -5.58 -11.60 -12.32
N GLY A 544 -5.30 -12.58 -11.48
CA GLY A 544 -5.25 -12.41 -10.03
C GLY A 544 -3.86 -12.04 -9.49
N ASN A 545 -2.84 -11.99 -10.36
CA ASN A 545 -1.48 -11.60 -9.96
C ASN A 545 -0.79 -10.87 -11.12
N SER A 546 -1.20 -9.62 -11.32
CA SER A 546 -0.85 -8.86 -12.51
C SER A 546 0.40 -7.97 -12.35
N TYR A 547 1.28 -8.26 -11.37
CA TYR A 547 2.41 -7.40 -10.99
C TYR A 547 3.37 -7.07 -12.13
N ARG A 548 3.47 -7.93 -13.14
CA ARG A 548 4.27 -7.74 -14.37
C ARG A 548 3.46 -8.01 -15.65
N SER A 549 2.15 -8.01 -15.55
CA SER A 549 1.28 -8.16 -16.71
C SER A 549 1.28 -6.88 -17.54
N PRO A 550 1.07 -6.97 -18.87
CA PRO A 550 1.17 -5.80 -19.73
C PRO A 550 0.12 -4.73 -19.39
N ASP A 551 0.38 -3.50 -19.83
CA ASP A 551 -0.53 -2.36 -19.67
C ASP A 551 -1.95 -2.64 -20.15
N SER A 552 -2.13 -3.45 -21.18
CA SER A 552 -3.45 -3.85 -21.68
C SER A 552 -4.32 -4.60 -20.66
N VAL A 553 -3.69 -5.23 -19.65
CA VAL A 553 -4.36 -5.87 -18.51
C VAL A 553 -4.59 -4.87 -17.39
N ASN A 554 -3.58 -4.06 -17.06
CA ASN A 554 -3.54 -3.24 -15.86
C ASN A 554 -4.14 -1.83 -16.02
N ALA A 555 -3.99 -1.19 -17.19
CA ALA A 555 -4.43 0.19 -17.40
C ALA A 555 -5.92 0.40 -17.14
N LEU A 556 -6.28 1.50 -16.51
CA LEU A 556 -7.67 1.93 -16.32
C LEU A 556 -8.34 2.17 -17.66
N ARG A 557 -9.53 1.59 -17.84
CA ARG A 557 -10.29 1.64 -19.09
C ARG A 557 -11.26 2.82 -19.08
N TRP A 558 -10.71 4.03 -19.20
CA TRP A 558 -11.49 5.27 -19.16
C TRP A 558 -12.70 5.28 -20.11
N GLY A 559 -12.56 4.68 -21.29
CA GLY A 559 -13.66 4.57 -22.26
C GLY A 559 -14.92 3.85 -21.73
N ASN A 560 -14.79 3.02 -20.69
CA ASN A 560 -15.94 2.39 -20.06
C ASN A 560 -16.95 3.43 -19.54
N LEU A 561 -16.47 4.58 -19.08
CA LEU A 561 -17.32 5.66 -18.56
C LEU A 561 -18.21 6.32 -19.63
N GLU A 562 -18.07 5.98 -20.91
CA GLU A 562 -19.01 6.36 -21.97
C GLU A 562 -20.31 5.53 -21.92
N GLU A 563 -20.31 4.38 -21.23
CA GLU A 563 -21.48 3.53 -21.06
C GLU A 563 -22.23 3.84 -19.75
N ALA A 564 -23.56 3.77 -19.79
CA ALA A 564 -24.44 4.20 -18.70
C ALA A 564 -24.19 3.42 -17.39
N GLU A 565 -23.97 2.10 -17.46
CA GLU A 565 -23.80 1.24 -16.28
C GLU A 565 -22.56 1.56 -15.46
N TYR A 566 -21.46 1.93 -16.13
CA TYR A 566 -20.22 2.34 -15.47
C TYR A 566 -20.38 3.73 -14.82
N ARG A 567 -21.01 4.68 -15.55
CA ARG A 567 -21.33 6.00 -14.99
C ARG A 567 -22.24 5.92 -13.79
N GLN A 568 -23.26 5.07 -13.81
CA GLN A 568 -24.15 4.86 -12.67
C GLN A 568 -23.40 4.30 -11.47
N THR A 569 -22.45 3.37 -11.69
CA THR A 569 -21.61 2.83 -10.60
C THR A 569 -20.69 3.89 -10.05
N LEU A 570 -20.05 4.69 -10.90
CA LEU A 570 -19.25 5.85 -10.47
C LEU A 570 -20.08 6.83 -9.63
N GLN A 571 -21.29 7.18 -10.06
CA GLN A 571 -22.17 8.07 -9.29
C GLN A 571 -22.58 7.45 -7.95
N TYR A 572 -22.76 6.13 -7.91
CA TYR A 572 -23.07 5.41 -6.69
C TYR A 572 -21.94 5.53 -5.67
N TYR A 573 -20.67 5.31 -6.07
CA TYR A 573 -19.49 5.50 -5.21
C TYR A 573 -19.37 6.96 -4.71
N ARG A 574 -19.51 7.93 -5.60
CA ARG A 574 -19.53 9.36 -5.23
C ARG A 574 -20.58 9.66 -4.18
N GLY A 575 -21.78 9.12 -4.37
CA GLY A 575 -22.90 9.29 -3.45
C GLY A 575 -22.66 8.66 -2.08
N LEU A 576 -22.08 7.44 -2.04
CA LEU A 576 -21.69 6.78 -0.79
C LEU A 576 -20.63 7.59 -0.01
N ILE A 577 -19.60 8.07 -0.70
CA ILE A 577 -18.54 8.89 -0.09
C ILE A 577 -19.12 10.21 0.42
N ALA A 578 -19.97 10.88 -0.36
CA ALA A 578 -20.63 12.11 0.06
C ALA A 578 -21.53 11.89 1.29
N PHE A 579 -22.30 10.80 1.30
CA PHE A 579 -23.15 10.44 2.44
C PHE A 579 -22.33 10.17 3.70
N ARG A 580 -21.25 9.38 3.59
CA ARG A 580 -20.33 9.15 4.73
C ARG A 580 -19.76 10.46 5.28
N LYS A 581 -19.32 11.36 4.40
CA LYS A 581 -18.74 12.66 4.81
C LYS A 581 -19.76 13.56 5.48
N ALA A 582 -21.01 13.48 5.08
CA ALA A 582 -22.11 14.26 5.67
C ALA A 582 -22.57 13.73 7.05
N HIS A 583 -22.25 12.47 7.40
CA HIS A 583 -22.75 11.82 8.61
C HIS A 583 -21.59 11.39 9.54
N PRO A 584 -21.16 12.24 10.51
CA PRO A 584 -20.09 11.94 11.46
C PRO A 584 -20.30 10.63 12.25
N CYS A 585 -21.54 10.24 12.51
CA CYS A 585 -21.87 8.98 13.20
C CYS A 585 -21.42 7.70 12.44
N LEU A 586 -21.02 7.81 11.18
CA LEU A 586 -20.37 6.75 10.41
C LEU A 586 -18.83 6.74 10.56
N ARG A 587 -18.26 7.67 11.35
CA ARG A 587 -16.81 7.90 11.45
C ARG A 587 -16.37 8.09 12.91
N LEU A 588 -16.97 7.29 13.80
CA LEU A 588 -16.68 7.34 15.23
C LEU A 588 -15.24 6.87 15.50
N GLN A 589 -14.62 7.41 16.54
CA GLN A 589 -13.20 7.19 16.81
C GLN A 589 -12.94 6.19 17.95
N ARG A 590 -13.94 5.95 18.81
CA ARG A 590 -13.79 5.10 19.99
C ARG A 590 -14.80 3.97 20.01
N ARG A 591 -14.40 2.82 20.52
CA ARG A 591 -15.28 1.63 20.64
C ARG A 591 -16.51 1.90 21.50
N GLU A 592 -16.35 2.68 22.58
CA GLU A 592 -17.44 3.05 23.49
C GLU A 592 -18.51 3.88 22.78
N GLU A 593 -18.10 4.80 21.92
CA GLU A 593 -19.01 5.60 21.10
C GLU A 593 -19.81 4.73 20.14
N ILE A 594 -19.14 3.74 19.52
CA ILE A 594 -19.77 2.79 18.59
C ILE A 594 -20.83 1.96 19.30
N PHE A 595 -20.51 1.37 20.46
CA PHE A 595 -21.48 0.57 21.22
C PHE A 595 -22.64 1.38 21.76
N ALA A 596 -22.45 2.67 22.06
CA ALA A 596 -23.51 3.59 22.46
C ALA A 596 -24.41 4.00 21.28
N ALA A 597 -23.82 4.22 20.10
CA ALA A 597 -24.50 4.74 18.92
C ALA A 597 -25.16 3.66 18.06
N ILE A 598 -24.52 2.48 17.89
CA ILE A 598 -24.91 1.48 16.91
C ILE A 598 -25.56 0.27 17.56
N THR A 599 -26.78 -0.06 17.09
CA THR A 599 -27.52 -1.25 17.53
C THR A 599 -27.83 -2.11 16.31
N PRO A 600 -27.34 -3.37 16.24
CA PRO A 600 -27.77 -4.33 15.23
C PRO A 600 -29.26 -4.66 15.39
N ILE A 601 -29.96 -4.84 14.27
CA ILE A 601 -31.38 -5.18 14.22
C ILE A 601 -31.52 -6.64 13.75
N SER A 602 -32.34 -7.41 14.43
CA SER A 602 -32.69 -8.78 13.98
C SER A 602 -33.59 -8.70 12.76
N CYS A 603 -33.24 -9.43 11.70
CA CYS A 603 -33.97 -9.50 10.45
C CYS A 603 -34.61 -10.87 10.26
N ALA A 604 -35.82 -10.94 9.71
CA ALA A 604 -36.49 -12.21 9.42
C ALA A 604 -35.81 -12.98 8.28
N ASN A 605 -35.28 -12.25 7.27
CA ASN A 605 -34.50 -12.84 6.19
C ASN A 605 -33.04 -12.95 6.61
N SER A 606 -32.46 -14.15 6.54
CA SER A 606 -31.10 -14.45 6.98
C SER A 606 -30.00 -13.78 6.13
N HIS A 607 -30.32 -13.36 4.91
CA HIS A 607 -29.41 -12.60 4.02
C HIS A 607 -29.56 -11.08 4.19
N THR A 608 -30.29 -10.63 5.23
CA THR A 608 -30.43 -9.20 5.53
C THR A 608 -29.73 -8.87 6.83
N LEU A 609 -28.87 -7.85 6.78
CA LEU A 609 -28.24 -7.25 7.95
C LEU A 609 -28.75 -5.81 8.08
N ALA A 610 -29.10 -5.40 9.29
CA ALA A 610 -29.56 -4.04 9.52
C ALA A 610 -29.00 -3.48 10.82
N PHE A 611 -28.79 -2.16 10.81
CA PHE A 611 -28.22 -1.40 11.92
C PHE A 611 -29.00 -0.10 12.11
N ARG A 612 -29.29 0.20 13.35
CA ARG A 612 -29.73 1.52 13.76
C ARG A 612 -28.53 2.28 14.33
N ILE A 613 -28.29 3.48 13.82
CA ILE A 613 -27.22 4.36 14.28
C ILE A 613 -27.85 5.65 14.80
N ARG A 614 -27.44 6.09 15.98
CA ARG A 614 -27.87 7.37 16.56
C ARG A 614 -26.72 8.35 16.57
N GLY A 615 -26.94 9.56 16.14
CA GLY A 615 -25.95 10.63 16.16
C GLY A 615 -26.40 11.83 15.31
N ASP A 616 -25.79 12.96 15.54
CA ASP A 616 -26.02 14.18 14.77
C ASP A 616 -27.49 14.69 14.80
N GLY A 617 -28.23 14.41 15.89
CA GLY A 617 -29.64 14.78 16.02
C GLY A 617 -30.60 13.95 15.15
N GLN A 618 -30.14 12.77 14.70
CA GLN A 618 -30.92 11.89 13.83
C GLN A 618 -30.62 10.42 14.10
N ARG A 619 -31.55 9.59 13.64
CA ARG A 619 -31.41 8.13 13.59
C ARG A 619 -31.19 7.71 12.16
N LEU A 620 -30.11 6.96 11.89
CA LEU A 620 -29.91 6.27 10.62
C LEU A 620 -30.38 4.83 10.75
N LEU A 621 -30.95 4.32 9.66
CA LEU A 621 -31.24 2.91 9.46
C LEU A 621 -30.46 2.43 8.23
N VAL A 622 -29.46 1.57 8.44
CA VAL A 622 -28.60 1.01 7.38
C VAL A 622 -28.97 -0.43 7.19
N ILE A 623 -29.36 -0.82 5.97
CA ILE A 623 -29.83 -2.17 5.63
C ILE A 623 -28.97 -2.68 4.47
N PHE A 624 -28.42 -3.89 4.61
CA PHE A 624 -27.75 -4.63 3.55
C PHE A 624 -28.56 -5.90 3.26
N HIS A 625 -28.88 -6.15 2.01
CA HIS A 625 -29.71 -7.27 1.58
C HIS A 625 -29.07 -8.02 0.41
N ALA A 626 -28.54 -9.21 0.69
CA ALA A 626 -27.79 -10.02 -0.27
C ALA A 626 -28.61 -11.16 -0.90
N ASP A 627 -29.94 -11.16 -0.71
CA ASP A 627 -30.85 -12.10 -1.37
C ASP A 627 -31.15 -11.68 -2.82
N THR A 628 -31.51 -12.66 -3.65
CA THR A 628 -31.97 -12.45 -5.03
C THR A 628 -33.44 -12.08 -5.14
N GLU A 629 -34.21 -12.26 -4.06
CA GLU A 629 -35.59 -11.80 -3.94
C GLU A 629 -35.65 -10.50 -3.15
N ASP A 630 -36.68 -9.69 -3.35
CA ASP A 630 -36.90 -8.52 -2.52
C ASP A 630 -37.37 -8.88 -1.10
N THR A 631 -37.20 -7.95 -0.18
CA THR A 631 -37.72 -8.10 1.18
C THR A 631 -38.48 -6.85 1.61
N ARG A 632 -39.53 -7.05 2.43
CA ARG A 632 -40.22 -5.95 3.07
C ARG A 632 -39.67 -5.76 4.48
N PHE A 633 -39.02 -4.64 4.69
CA PHE A 633 -38.41 -4.29 5.98
C PHE A 633 -39.36 -3.38 6.77
N PRO A 634 -39.82 -3.77 8.00
CA PRO A 634 -40.63 -2.91 8.84
C PRO A 634 -39.80 -1.73 9.37
N LEU A 635 -40.32 -0.52 9.22
CA LEU A 635 -39.64 0.68 9.71
C LEU A 635 -40.09 0.96 11.16
N PRO A 636 -39.15 1.40 12.02
CA PRO A 636 -39.54 1.93 13.33
C PRO A 636 -40.43 3.18 13.20
N GLU A 637 -41.14 3.53 14.27
CA GLU A 637 -41.96 4.74 14.29
C GLU A 637 -41.19 6.00 13.88
N GLY A 638 -41.82 6.80 13.01
CA GLY A 638 -41.24 8.00 12.44
C GLY A 638 -41.41 8.11 10.92
N ARG A 639 -41.04 9.26 10.38
CA ARG A 639 -41.00 9.53 8.94
C ARG A 639 -39.56 9.43 8.47
N TRP A 640 -39.25 8.35 7.76
CA TRP A 640 -37.94 8.02 7.30
C TRP A 640 -37.69 8.54 5.88
N GLN A 641 -36.61 9.27 5.66
CA GLN A 641 -36.16 9.70 4.33
C GLN A 641 -35.10 8.72 3.81
N LEU A 642 -35.30 8.21 2.60
CA LEU A 642 -34.37 7.30 1.93
C LEU A 642 -33.31 8.11 1.19
N PHE A 643 -32.02 7.78 1.37
CA PHE A 643 -30.88 8.44 0.73
C PHE A 643 -30.08 7.49 -0.18
N ILE A 644 -30.08 6.21 0.13
CA ILE A 644 -29.36 5.19 -0.63
C ILE A 644 -30.32 4.04 -0.89
N ASP A 645 -30.39 3.61 -2.16
CA ASP A 645 -31.06 2.41 -2.62
C ASP A 645 -30.13 1.54 -3.48
N GLY A 646 -30.62 0.49 -4.14
CA GLY A 646 -29.80 -0.39 -5.00
C GLY A 646 -29.20 0.27 -6.25
N GLN A 647 -29.64 1.48 -6.59
CA GLN A 647 -29.25 2.17 -7.82
C GLN A 647 -28.61 3.55 -7.58
N ARG A 648 -29.02 4.23 -6.53
CA ARG A 648 -28.64 5.62 -6.23
C ARG A 648 -28.15 5.76 -4.81
N ALA A 649 -27.17 6.61 -4.65
CA ALA A 649 -26.65 7.05 -3.34
C ALA A 649 -26.39 8.54 -3.39
N GLY A 650 -26.53 9.22 -2.27
CA GLY A 650 -26.29 10.66 -2.16
C GLY A 650 -26.78 11.26 -0.86
N THR A 651 -26.74 12.58 -0.77
CA THR A 651 -27.17 13.37 0.38
C THR A 651 -28.57 13.97 0.19
N GLU A 652 -29.18 13.80 -0.98
CA GLU A 652 -30.54 14.24 -1.26
C GLU A 652 -31.53 13.08 -1.09
N PRO A 653 -32.70 13.32 -0.44
CA PRO A 653 -33.70 12.28 -0.24
C PRO A 653 -34.28 11.73 -1.54
N LEU A 654 -34.35 10.43 -1.66
CA LEU A 654 -34.97 9.71 -2.80
C LEU A 654 -36.45 9.48 -2.61
N GLY A 655 -36.98 9.60 -1.37
CA GLY A 655 -38.38 9.39 -1.01
C GLY A 655 -38.56 9.37 0.51
N SER A 656 -39.83 9.27 0.95
CA SER A 656 -40.19 9.19 2.37
C SER A 656 -41.09 7.99 2.64
N PHE A 657 -40.86 7.32 3.78
CA PHE A 657 -41.54 6.08 4.19
C PHE A 657 -41.90 6.15 5.69
N THR A 658 -42.95 5.44 6.11
CA THR A 658 -43.43 5.46 7.51
C THR A 658 -43.55 4.07 8.12
N GLU A 659 -44.11 3.09 7.38
CA GLU A 659 -44.46 1.77 7.96
C GLU A 659 -43.46 0.70 7.56
N SER A 660 -43.07 0.68 6.30
CA SER A 660 -42.17 -0.31 5.74
C SER A 660 -41.49 0.18 4.47
N LEU A 661 -40.31 -0.41 4.18
CA LEU A 661 -39.57 -0.23 2.95
C LEU A 661 -39.49 -1.57 2.20
N ARG A 662 -39.75 -1.56 0.90
CA ARG A 662 -39.37 -2.66 0.02
C ARG A 662 -37.90 -2.49 -0.34
N VAL A 663 -37.06 -3.39 0.14
CA VAL A 663 -35.63 -3.42 -0.17
C VAL A 663 -35.42 -4.31 -1.39
N SER A 664 -34.82 -3.75 -2.42
CA SER A 664 -34.55 -4.46 -3.69
C SER A 664 -33.54 -5.60 -3.50
N PRO A 665 -33.56 -6.61 -4.36
CA PRO A 665 -32.55 -7.67 -4.35
C PRO A 665 -31.12 -7.11 -4.47
N LEU A 666 -30.17 -7.73 -3.77
CA LEU A 666 -28.74 -7.44 -3.88
C LEU A 666 -28.42 -5.95 -3.73
N SER A 667 -28.96 -5.33 -2.68
CA SER A 667 -28.85 -3.88 -2.50
C SER A 667 -28.58 -3.47 -1.04
N ALA A 668 -28.07 -2.25 -0.89
CA ALA A 668 -28.11 -1.53 0.36
C ALA A 668 -29.27 -0.51 0.35
N ALA A 669 -29.84 -0.22 1.53
CA ALA A 669 -30.74 0.89 1.71
C ALA A 669 -30.34 1.67 2.98
N VAL A 670 -30.33 3.01 2.87
CA VAL A 670 -30.02 3.86 4.04
C VAL A 670 -31.10 4.94 4.16
N LEU A 671 -31.69 4.99 5.33
CA LEU A 671 -32.70 5.96 5.67
C LEU A 671 -32.27 6.80 6.89
N ALA A 672 -32.72 8.03 6.94
CA ALA A 672 -32.57 8.91 8.09
C ALA A 672 -33.95 9.41 8.59
N CYS A 673 -34.05 9.57 9.91
CA CYS A 673 -35.21 10.15 10.58
C CYS A 673 -34.70 11.08 11.70
N PRO A 674 -35.19 12.32 11.85
CA PRO A 674 -34.90 13.12 13.02
C PRO A 674 -35.20 12.38 14.34
N ASP A 675 -34.45 12.68 15.42
CA ASP A 675 -34.61 12.05 16.74
C ASP A 675 -36.01 12.34 17.35
#